data_23ca4129c11e96f58359e121103881fc
#
_entry.id   23ca4129c11e96f58359e121103881fc
#
_cell.length_a   1.000
_cell.length_b   1.000
_cell.length_c   1.000
_cell.angle_alpha   90.00
_cell.angle_beta   90.00
_cell.angle_gamma   90.00
#
_symmetry.space_group_name_H-M   'P 1'
#
loop_
_entity.id
_entity.type
_entity.pdbx_description
1 polymer ?
#
loop_
_entity_poly.entity_id
_entity_poly.type
_entity_poly.pdbx_seq_one_letter_code
_entity_poly.pdbx_strand_id
1 'polypeptide(L)'
;MYRKHVGRALILALMLSGATSMNAQRITRQFKNVPLKTVLAEVEKELQYSIIYKKDEVNERKQITRDFKDASLEEVLSAVLDNGLSYSVQGKMIVISKKEAAGSSITQQKQIIVKGIVKDENGEPVVGANVVEKGTSNGTITDMDGNFSLSISEGSKLSITYIGYLDKDVAVSKGKTTLNIQLKEDTQALDEVVVVGYGSVKKRDLTGSVSQISSSSIQNQAVMKDPMQALQGKIAGADITMGNSPGASSTIVIRGYNSINAGNDPLIVVDDAPFGGKIDEINPAEIESIDVLKDASSTAIYGSRGANGVVIITTKRARKEAKLSVSYDGYVGVSKSFKNYDMMSGEKYADWKRMANYGKTDKEIFDDIQLKTLNSGQFVDWQDLMFSGTGYKTDHNVSINQSNGRNRNMLVLGYNKDQSIIDNMGYERFSARINGDMELAKNLTVGYSSLLALTTRNNGDNSVWKYGTVIDPLTEVYDENGDMRFYNSGWYQTVLHSNPLFDTDKNNVDNKEKRTRILLNLFADWEIIKGLKFRTSLTYGLSSIENGVYKSSTSQARQLASPSAEYKKTNEQQITFTNVLNYKKVLNDHSLDVSLVHDMQTDKAELVGLTGQDMPYYGSWFNVNEAPDVFTRLSSVRKWALLSFMGRVNYTFKDRYLLTLTGRYDGSSRLAKGNKWDFFPSVALAWRMNDESFLREVDWLSNLKLRLSWGNSGNTAISEYATQGALGKYVYYFGTTEQSAMGYLPTELANNQLGWESTEEYNVGVDFGFLNNRISGSIDGYIRNTRDLLMKRNLPINTGYEFTWQNVGKTRNSGIEIALNTVPVVTKDFRWTVDLTFGYNKNEIVELFNGKEDSPGNKWFIGQPLYVERLYKYIGVWQYGEKEEAAKYGREPGNPKIEDVNNNGVYDEGDLHTFNKIPKWTAGLSTGFYYKNFDLNVYFYTRQKYGQLLGVLTDEAGSTRYNHLDVDFWTPDNPSNACPKPAITNPQELLVSSDYAYRDLSFIRL
;
A
#
# COMPACT_ATOMS: atom_id res chain seq x y z
N MET A 1 -20.54 -13.30 26.04
CA MET A 1 -19.58 -13.39 27.15
C MET A 1 -18.56 -14.53 27.05
N TYR A 2 -18.84 -15.62 26.33
CA TYR A 2 -17.97 -16.81 26.25
C TYR A 2 -16.76 -16.69 25.29
N ARG A 3 -16.75 -15.76 24.31
CA ARG A 3 -15.64 -15.62 23.33
C ARG A 3 -14.48 -14.73 23.76
N LYS A 4 -14.63 -13.95 24.84
CA LYS A 4 -13.52 -13.10 25.36
C LYS A 4 -12.49 -13.85 26.22
N HIS A 5 -12.82 -15.05 26.67
CA HIS A 5 -11.92 -15.84 27.54
C HIS A 5 -11.08 -16.88 26.80
N VAL A 6 -11.47 -17.31 25.61
CA VAL A 6 -10.69 -18.31 24.83
C VAL A 6 -9.44 -17.67 24.21
N GLY A 7 -9.51 -16.44 23.73
CA GLY A 7 -8.33 -15.72 23.20
C GLY A 7 -7.31 -15.33 24.28
N ARG A 8 -7.78 -15.02 25.50
CA ARG A 8 -6.90 -14.73 26.63
C ARG A 8 -6.27 -15.97 27.23
N ALA A 9 -6.96 -17.11 27.17
CA ALA A 9 -6.43 -18.39 27.64
C ALA A 9 -5.35 -18.95 26.70
N LEU A 10 -5.47 -18.74 25.37
CA LEU A 10 -4.44 -19.18 24.41
C LEU A 10 -3.16 -18.33 24.49
N ILE A 11 -3.27 -17.03 24.72
CA ILE A 11 -2.12 -16.13 24.89
C ILE A 11 -1.45 -16.36 26.24
N LEU A 12 -2.21 -16.63 27.28
CA LEU A 12 -1.66 -16.99 28.60
C LEU A 12 -1.04 -18.39 28.63
N ALA A 13 -1.57 -19.35 27.86
CA ALA A 13 -1.00 -20.68 27.72
C ALA A 13 0.32 -20.67 26.91
N LEU A 14 0.47 -19.75 25.96
CA LEU A 14 1.73 -19.56 25.21
C LEU A 14 2.79 -18.75 25.99
N MET A 15 2.39 -17.91 26.94
CA MET A 15 3.32 -17.18 27.82
C MET A 15 3.70 -17.97 29.09
N LEU A 16 2.92 -18.97 29.49
CA LEU A 16 3.21 -19.81 30.67
C LEU A 16 4.02 -21.06 30.35
N SER A 17 4.29 -21.37 29.05
CA SER A 17 5.17 -22.48 28.68
C SER A 17 6.67 -22.10 28.62
N GLY A 18 7.03 -20.89 28.98
CA GLY A 18 8.41 -20.35 28.96
C GLY A 18 9.12 -20.29 30.32
N ALA A 19 8.49 -20.68 31.40
CA ALA A 19 9.08 -20.67 32.74
C ALA A 19 8.83 -21.98 33.47
N THR A 20 9.31 -23.07 32.89
CA THR A 20 9.57 -24.27 33.73
C THR A 20 10.99 -24.16 34.21
N SER A 21 11.14 -23.87 35.51
CA SER A 21 12.34 -24.15 36.27
C SER A 21 12.84 -25.55 35.91
N MET A 22 14.11 -25.66 35.51
CA MET A 22 14.81 -26.92 35.38
C MET A 22 14.81 -27.62 36.78
N ASN A 23 13.77 -28.39 37.07
CA ASN A 23 13.88 -29.41 38.08
C ASN A 23 14.84 -30.46 37.50
N ALA A 24 16.02 -30.58 38.08
CA ALA A 24 16.95 -31.66 37.77
C ALA A 24 16.20 -32.99 37.97
N GLN A 25 15.85 -33.63 36.85
CA GLN A 25 15.24 -34.95 36.89
C GLN A 25 16.25 -35.94 37.50
N ARG A 26 15.87 -36.66 38.54
CA ARG A 26 16.72 -37.52 39.32
C ARG A 26 16.23 -38.97 39.24
N ILE A 27 17.18 -39.95 39.28
CA ILE A 27 16.91 -41.38 39.16
C ILE A 27 17.04 -42.08 40.53
N THR A 28 16.03 -42.85 40.89
CA THR A 28 16.08 -43.78 42.04
C THR A 28 15.82 -45.18 41.53
N ARG A 29 16.91 -45.99 41.31
CA ARG A 29 16.80 -47.29 40.72
C ARG A 29 17.98 -48.22 41.11
N GLN A 30 17.69 -49.49 41.38
CA GLN A 30 18.69 -50.47 41.63
C GLN A 30 18.92 -51.36 40.39
N PHE A 31 20.15 -51.43 39.91
CA PHE A 31 20.58 -52.32 38.84
C PHE A 31 21.43 -53.42 39.45
N LYS A 32 21.08 -54.75 39.25
CA LYS A 32 21.82 -55.91 39.70
C LYS A 32 22.17 -56.77 38.49
N ASN A 33 23.46 -56.78 38.10
CA ASN A 33 23.98 -57.54 36.96
C ASN A 33 23.22 -57.26 35.65
N VAL A 34 23.01 -55.95 35.29
CA VAL A 34 22.24 -55.56 34.14
C VAL A 34 23.19 -55.01 33.07
N PRO A 35 23.06 -55.37 31.78
CA PRO A 35 23.91 -54.83 30.72
C PRO A 35 23.83 -53.30 30.62
N LEU A 36 24.96 -52.63 30.34
CA LEU A 36 25.06 -51.18 30.20
C LEU A 36 24.01 -50.63 29.22
N LYS A 37 23.75 -51.30 28.12
CA LYS A 37 22.71 -50.93 27.15
C LYS A 37 21.34 -50.77 27.81
N THR A 38 20.97 -51.68 28.72
CA THR A 38 19.69 -51.64 29.45
C THR A 38 19.66 -50.48 30.42
N VAL A 39 20.79 -50.17 31.08
CA VAL A 39 20.91 -49.00 31.98
C VAL A 39 20.75 -47.70 31.21
N LEU A 40 21.42 -47.57 30.05
CA LEU A 40 21.27 -46.37 29.21
C LEU A 40 19.83 -46.16 28.68
N ALA A 41 19.17 -47.26 28.26
CA ALA A 41 17.77 -47.22 27.84
C ALA A 41 16.80 -46.81 28.95
N GLU A 42 17.07 -47.20 30.21
CA GLU A 42 16.27 -46.77 31.36
C GLU A 42 16.54 -45.27 31.71
N VAL A 43 17.78 -44.78 31.54
CA VAL A 43 18.12 -43.34 31.66
C VAL A 43 17.39 -42.53 30.61
N GLU A 44 17.35 -42.96 29.33
CA GLU A 44 16.60 -42.36 28.27
C GLU A 44 15.11 -42.22 28.62
N LYS A 45 14.53 -43.32 29.15
CA LYS A 45 13.11 -43.41 29.45
C LYS A 45 12.71 -42.55 30.66
N GLU A 46 13.48 -42.57 31.74
CA GLU A 46 13.14 -41.86 32.99
C GLU A 46 13.48 -40.37 32.93
N LEU A 47 14.59 -40.02 32.29
CA LEU A 47 15.03 -38.63 32.19
C LEU A 47 14.65 -37.91 30.85
N GLN A 48 13.98 -38.63 29.94
CA GLN A 48 13.56 -38.11 28.63
C GLN A 48 14.70 -37.48 27.80
N TYR A 49 15.88 -38.10 27.86
CA TYR A 49 17.01 -37.80 27.00
C TYR A 49 17.13 -38.88 25.91
N SER A 50 17.68 -38.54 24.74
CA SER A 50 18.17 -39.50 23.74
C SER A 50 19.66 -39.67 23.86
N ILE A 51 20.13 -40.91 24.01
CA ILE A 51 21.54 -41.25 24.19
C ILE A 51 22.09 -41.80 22.86
N ILE A 52 23.09 -41.14 22.31
CA ILE A 52 23.75 -41.52 21.05
C ILE A 52 25.17 -41.90 21.32
N TYR A 53 25.58 -43.08 20.83
CA TYR A 53 26.94 -43.59 20.89
C TYR A 53 27.23 -44.54 19.72
N LYS A 54 28.51 -44.73 19.41
CA LYS A 54 28.95 -45.72 18.43
C LYS A 54 29.14 -47.07 19.11
N LYS A 55 28.58 -48.15 18.53
CA LYS A 55 28.58 -49.48 19.11
C LYS A 55 29.97 -50.13 19.27
N ASP A 56 30.93 -49.70 18.50
CA ASP A 56 32.35 -50.10 18.52
C ASP A 56 33.16 -49.33 19.59
N GLU A 57 32.64 -48.24 20.12
CA GLU A 57 33.28 -47.45 21.15
C GLU A 57 32.79 -47.75 22.57
N VAL A 58 31.54 -48.25 22.73
CA VAL A 58 30.90 -48.51 24.02
C VAL A 58 30.61 -49.98 24.20
N ASN A 59 31.11 -50.59 25.29
CA ASN A 59 30.85 -52.00 25.60
C ASN A 59 29.40 -52.16 26.13
N GLU A 60 28.47 -52.35 25.23
CA GLU A 60 27.03 -52.50 25.57
C GLU A 60 26.73 -53.67 26.53
N ARG A 61 27.57 -54.74 26.56
CA ARG A 61 27.39 -55.95 27.35
C ARG A 61 28.01 -55.90 28.74
N LYS A 62 28.69 -54.82 29.10
CA LYS A 62 29.22 -54.57 30.42
C LYS A 62 28.11 -54.65 31.46
N GLN A 63 28.31 -55.60 32.49
CA GLN A 63 27.33 -55.76 33.52
C GLN A 63 27.47 -54.69 34.61
N ILE A 64 26.37 -54.02 34.92
CA ILE A 64 26.31 -52.93 35.90
C ILE A 64 25.55 -53.41 37.12
N THR A 65 26.19 -53.35 38.31
CA THR A 65 25.56 -53.53 39.61
C THR A 65 25.73 -52.23 40.42
N ARG A 66 24.67 -51.40 40.47
CA ARG A 66 24.67 -50.11 41.17
C ARG A 66 23.29 -49.85 41.76
N ASP A 67 23.26 -49.17 42.92
CA ASP A 67 22.05 -48.66 43.53
C ASP A 67 22.10 -47.14 43.48
N PHE A 68 21.17 -46.50 42.73
CA PHE A 68 21.03 -45.04 42.58
C PHE A 68 19.81 -44.60 43.40
N LYS A 69 20.02 -43.68 44.36
CA LYS A 69 18.97 -43.07 45.17
C LYS A 69 19.05 -41.56 44.95
N ASP A 70 18.02 -41.00 44.30
CA ASP A 70 17.94 -39.56 44.01
C ASP A 70 19.19 -39.05 43.27
N ALA A 71 19.71 -39.86 42.32
CA ALA A 71 20.94 -39.54 41.60
C ALA A 71 20.68 -38.66 40.37
N SER A 72 21.55 -37.67 40.14
CA SER A 72 21.53 -36.82 38.94
C SER A 72 22.00 -37.58 37.70
N LEU A 73 21.69 -37.08 36.52
CA LEU A 73 22.17 -37.62 35.25
C LEU A 73 23.70 -37.80 35.25
N GLU A 74 24.41 -36.83 35.77
CA GLU A 74 25.86 -36.77 35.80
C GLU A 74 26.43 -37.86 36.72
N GLU A 75 25.82 -38.05 37.88
CA GLU A 75 26.20 -39.12 38.81
C GLU A 75 25.95 -40.52 38.22
N VAL A 76 24.86 -40.74 37.52
CA VAL A 76 24.53 -41.99 36.86
C VAL A 76 25.51 -42.30 35.72
N LEU A 77 25.71 -41.36 34.76
CA LEU A 77 26.58 -41.59 33.63
C LEU A 77 28.05 -41.76 34.06
N SER A 78 28.52 -40.96 35.02
CA SER A 78 29.88 -41.11 35.54
C SER A 78 30.12 -42.44 36.28
N ALA A 79 29.09 -43.03 36.89
CA ALA A 79 29.21 -44.33 37.60
C ALA A 79 29.12 -45.54 36.70
N VAL A 80 28.50 -45.44 35.50
CA VAL A 80 28.27 -46.59 34.61
C VAL A 80 29.21 -46.61 33.37
N LEU A 81 29.74 -45.45 32.93
CA LEU A 81 30.67 -45.34 31.82
C LEU A 81 32.10 -45.71 32.25
N ASP A 82 32.90 -46.24 31.33
CA ASP A 82 34.31 -46.56 31.58
C ASP A 82 35.15 -45.30 31.57
N ASN A 83 36.28 -45.30 32.30
CA ASN A 83 37.20 -44.15 32.38
C ASN A 83 37.78 -43.69 31.04
N GLY A 84 37.63 -44.44 29.98
CA GLY A 84 38.02 -44.14 28.62
C GLY A 84 36.91 -43.48 27.80
N LEU A 85 35.73 -43.24 28.35
CA LEU A 85 34.58 -42.65 27.70
C LEU A 85 34.27 -41.28 28.33
N SER A 86 33.79 -40.34 27.51
CA SER A 86 33.27 -39.03 27.93
C SER A 86 31.88 -38.86 27.35
N TYR A 87 31.08 -38.01 27.97
CA TYR A 87 29.78 -37.66 27.45
C TYR A 87 29.62 -36.13 27.38
N SER A 88 28.81 -35.66 26.45
CA SER A 88 28.36 -34.28 26.34
C SER A 88 26.84 -34.20 26.23
N VAL A 89 26.23 -33.24 26.93
CA VAL A 89 24.79 -33.02 26.91
C VAL A 89 24.48 -31.81 26.01
N GLN A 90 23.70 -32.01 24.95
CA GLN A 90 23.28 -30.98 24.00
C GLN A 90 21.74 -30.92 23.94
N GLY A 91 21.15 -30.06 24.76
CA GLY A 91 19.69 -29.99 24.93
C GLY A 91 19.14 -31.29 25.58
N LYS A 92 18.28 -32.02 24.90
CA LYS A 92 17.77 -33.34 25.31
C LYS A 92 18.54 -34.54 24.73
N MET A 93 19.74 -34.31 24.20
CA MET A 93 20.57 -35.35 23.59
C MET A 93 21.89 -35.51 24.35
N ILE A 94 22.27 -36.75 24.64
CA ILE A 94 23.53 -37.15 25.29
C ILE A 94 24.36 -37.90 24.28
N VAL A 95 25.56 -37.38 23.96
CA VAL A 95 26.52 -38.06 23.06
C VAL A 95 27.64 -38.65 23.89
N ILE A 96 27.83 -39.98 23.82
CA ILE A 96 28.93 -40.68 24.48
C ILE A 96 29.99 -41.00 23.43
N SER A 97 31.23 -40.62 23.68
CA SER A 97 32.39 -40.85 22.80
C SER A 97 33.62 -41.27 23.61
N LYS A 98 34.59 -41.88 22.94
CA LYS A 98 35.89 -42.23 23.56
C LYS A 98 36.59 -40.96 24.02
N LYS A 99 37.13 -40.97 25.23
CA LYS A 99 38.02 -39.92 25.73
C LYS A 99 39.30 -40.01 24.92
N GLU A 100 39.60 -39.02 24.09
CA GLU A 100 40.89 -38.96 23.39
C GLU A 100 41.98 -38.93 24.44
N ALA A 101 42.92 -39.86 24.35
CA ALA A 101 44.10 -39.92 25.21
C ALA A 101 44.88 -38.61 25.00
N ALA A 102 45.17 -37.94 26.08
CA ALA A 102 46.06 -36.75 26.08
C ALA A 102 47.42 -37.18 25.57
N GLY A 103 47.67 -36.97 24.28
CA GLY A 103 48.89 -37.36 23.62
C GLY A 103 48.93 -37.03 22.12
N SER A 104 48.41 -35.90 21.72
CA SER A 104 48.83 -35.19 20.50
C SER A 104 48.79 -33.71 20.83
N SER A 105 49.89 -33.09 20.95
CA SER A 105 50.10 -31.65 21.14
C SER A 105 49.24 -30.91 20.16
N ILE A 106 48.02 -30.52 20.57
CA ILE A 106 47.45 -29.28 20.10
C ILE A 106 48.37 -28.26 20.73
N THR A 107 49.27 -27.71 19.92
CA THR A 107 50.01 -26.50 20.23
C THR A 107 48.94 -25.53 20.71
N GLN A 108 48.88 -25.22 22.02
CA GLN A 108 48.18 -24.04 22.50
C GLN A 108 48.69 -22.90 21.65
N GLN A 109 47.89 -22.48 20.64
CA GLN A 109 48.17 -21.28 19.91
C GLN A 109 48.22 -20.19 20.96
N LYS A 110 49.40 -19.69 21.24
CA LYS A 110 49.65 -18.64 22.21
C LYS A 110 48.67 -17.49 21.90
N GLN A 111 47.73 -17.23 22.79
CA GLN A 111 46.87 -16.09 22.66
C GLN A 111 47.68 -14.82 22.80
N ILE A 112 47.55 -13.94 21.85
CA ILE A 112 48.21 -12.63 21.84
C ILE A 112 47.12 -11.53 21.88
N ILE A 113 47.38 -10.49 22.63
CA ILE A 113 46.54 -9.29 22.63
C ILE A 113 47.04 -8.43 21.48
N VAL A 114 46.16 -8.25 20.49
CA VAL A 114 46.37 -7.33 19.37
C VAL A 114 45.62 -6.05 19.65
N LYS A 115 46.37 -4.93 19.59
CA LYS A 115 45.83 -3.59 19.66
C LYS A 115 45.96 -2.94 18.29
N GLY A 116 45.06 -2.03 17.95
CA GLY A 116 45.15 -1.34 16.68
C GLY A 116 44.24 -0.13 16.63
N ILE A 117 44.43 0.61 15.56
CA ILE A 117 43.58 1.73 15.21
C ILE A 117 43.00 1.49 13.81
N VAL A 118 41.70 1.72 13.66
CA VAL A 118 40.99 1.69 12.37
C VAL A 118 40.72 3.12 11.94
N LYS A 119 41.20 3.48 10.75
CA LYS A 119 41.01 4.81 10.14
C LYS A 119 40.42 4.68 8.74
N ASP A 120 39.83 5.76 8.25
CA ASP A 120 39.39 5.89 6.86
C ASP A 120 40.53 6.32 5.92
N GLU A 121 40.23 6.58 4.63
CA GLU A 121 41.20 7.03 3.64
C GLU A 121 41.75 8.44 3.93
N ASN A 122 41.01 9.27 4.68
CA ASN A 122 41.39 10.63 5.07
C ASN A 122 42.22 10.65 6.35
N GLY A 123 42.40 9.48 6.99
CA GLY A 123 43.14 9.34 8.25
C GLY A 123 42.29 9.58 9.50
N GLU A 124 40.95 9.73 9.33
CA GLU A 124 40.00 9.89 10.42
C GLU A 124 39.66 8.54 11.11
N PRO A 125 39.51 8.51 12.44
CA PRO A 125 39.20 7.28 13.18
C PRO A 125 37.81 6.77 12.83
N VAL A 126 37.68 5.48 12.51
CA VAL A 126 36.36 4.81 12.30
C VAL A 126 35.86 4.26 13.62
N VAL A 127 34.87 4.94 14.19
CA VAL A 127 34.26 4.63 15.49
C VAL A 127 33.21 3.53 15.33
N GLY A 128 33.22 2.50 16.20
CA GLY A 128 32.24 1.43 16.17
C GLY A 128 32.46 0.39 15.07
N ALA A 129 33.62 0.38 14.40
CA ALA A 129 33.94 -0.67 13.46
C ALA A 129 34.06 -2.03 14.18
N ASN A 130 33.45 -3.05 13.61
CA ASN A 130 33.47 -4.40 14.15
C ASN A 130 34.80 -5.08 13.74
N VAL A 131 35.56 -5.57 14.70
CA VAL A 131 36.83 -6.27 14.53
C VAL A 131 36.69 -7.68 15.09
N VAL A 132 36.68 -8.69 14.21
CA VAL A 132 36.40 -10.10 14.58
C VAL A 132 37.57 -10.99 14.14
N GLU A 133 37.95 -11.94 14.98
CA GLU A 133 38.85 -13.01 14.60
C GLU A 133 38.14 -13.94 13.59
N LYS A 134 38.67 -13.94 12.33
CA LYS A 134 37.98 -14.60 11.20
C LYS A 134 37.74 -16.09 11.45
N GLY A 135 36.48 -16.50 11.31
CA GLY A 135 36.04 -17.90 11.56
C GLY A 135 35.67 -18.21 12.99
N THR A 136 35.66 -17.21 13.89
CA THR A 136 35.25 -17.35 15.29
C THR A 136 34.20 -16.30 15.65
N SER A 137 33.62 -16.40 16.85
CA SER A 137 32.75 -15.36 17.44
C SER A 137 33.52 -14.39 18.34
N ASN A 138 34.84 -14.46 18.36
CA ASN A 138 35.71 -13.60 19.16
C ASN A 138 35.89 -12.24 18.47
N GLY A 139 35.37 -11.15 19.03
CA GLY A 139 35.40 -9.82 18.40
C GLY A 139 35.25 -8.69 19.38
N THR A 140 35.56 -7.47 18.93
CA THR A 140 35.41 -6.21 19.63
C THR A 140 34.96 -5.13 18.65
N ILE A 141 34.60 -3.95 19.15
CA ILE A 141 34.32 -2.75 18.36
C ILE A 141 35.37 -1.67 18.66
N THR A 142 35.62 -0.80 17.68
CA THR A 142 36.53 0.34 17.87
C THR A 142 35.89 1.43 18.76
N ASP A 143 36.75 2.06 19.60
CA ASP A 143 36.34 3.19 20.48
C ASP A 143 36.23 4.52 19.69
N MET A 144 36.02 5.64 20.43
CA MET A 144 35.84 6.98 19.85
C MET A 144 37.06 7.49 19.09
N ASP A 145 38.26 6.94 19.36
CA ASP A 145 39.52 7.28 18.68
C ASP A 145 39.86 6.23 17.62
N GLY A 146 38.92 5.28 17.30
CA GLY A 146 39.13 4.21 16.36
C GLY A 146 39.99 3.06 16.88
N ASN A 147 40.41 3.05 18.19
CA ASN A 147 41.27 2.00 18.73
C ASN A 147 40.46 0.75 19.08
N PHE A 148 41.11 -0.40 18.97
CA PHE A 148 40.56 -1.68 19.43
C PHE A 148 41.64 -2.48 20.17
N SER A 149 41.17 -3.40 21.01
CA SER A 149 42.03 -4.39 21.68
C SER A 149 41.28 -5.74 21.69
N LEU A 150 41.88 -6.77 21.12
CA LEU A 150 41.30 -8.10 21.01
C LEU A 150 42.32 -9.19 21.28
N SER A 151 41.96 -10.17 22.11
CA SER A 151 42.79 -11.36 22.35
C SER A 151 42.49 -12.38 21.28
N ILE A 152 43.45 -12.76 20.48
CA ILE A 152 43.33 -13.71 19.35
C ILE A 152 44.40 -14.79 19.38
N SER A 153 44.16 -15.85 18.62
CA SER A 153 45.17 -16.91 18.41
C SER A 153 46.32 -16.37 17.53
N GLU A 154 47.57 -16.66 17.88
CA GLU A 154 48.76 -16.21 17.14
C GLU A 154 48.69 -16.72 15.69
N GLY A 155 48.70 -15.83 14.70
CA GLY A 155 48.63 -16.15 13.27
C GLY A 155 47.22 -16.12 12.68
N SER A 156 46.22 -15.74 13.47
CA SER A 156 44.85 -15.55 12.98
C SER A 156 44.72 -14.36 12.05
N LYS A 157 43.62 -14.29 11.28
CA LYS A 157 43.21 -13.12 10.51
C LYS A 157 42.11 -12.37 11.26
N LEU A 158 42.16 -11.06 11.20
CA LEU A 158 41.04 -10.19 11.65
C LEU A 158 40.20 -9.77 10.44
N SER A 159 38.89 -9.84 10.58
CA SER A 159 37.94 -9.27 9.64
C SER A 159 37.39 -7.99 10.24
N ILE A 160 37.55 -6.89 9.54
CA ILE A 160 37.08 -5.56 9.97
C ILE A 160 35.96 -5.15 9.06
N THR A 161 34.80 -4.88 9.66
CA THR A 161 33.57 -4.51 8.94
C THR A 161 32.96 -3.25 9.57
N TYR A 162 32.49 -2.32 8.72
CA TYR A 162 31.78 -1.12 9.17
C TYR A 162 30.85 -0.61 8.07
N ILE A 163 29.70 -0.08 8.46
CA ILE A 163 28.67 0.43 7.53
C ILE A 163 29.25 1.59 6.71
N GLY A 164 29.22 1.48 5.38
CA GLY A 164 29.78 2.47 4.46
C GLY A 164 31.24 2.29 4.11
N TYR A 165 31.87 1.18 4.52
CA TYR A 165 33.26 0.83 4.19
C TYR A 165 33.36 -0.58 3.64
N LEU A 166 34.33 -0.83 2.77
CA LEU A 166 34.65 -2.16 2.26
C LEU A 166 35.24 -3.03 3.38
N ASP A 167 34.76 -4.25 3.50
CA ASP A 167 35.26 -5.25 4.44
C ASP A 167 36.76 -5.50 4.20
N LYS A 168 37.54 -5.52 5.27
CA LYS A 168 39.01 -5.72 5.17
C LYS A 168 39.47 -6.86 6.06
N ASP A 169 40.09 -7.83 5.44
CA ASP A 169 40.77 -8.92 6.14
C ASP A 169 42.27 -8.56 6.36
N VAL A 170 42.72 -8.62 7.61
CA VAL A 170 44.10 -8.34 8.00
C VAL A 170 44.70 -9.56 8.66
N ALA A 171 45.79 -10.07 8.08
CA ALA A 171 46.57 -11.15 8.69
C ALA A 171 47.49 -10.61 9.80
N VAL A 172 47.37 -11.23 10.99
CA VAL A 172 48.25 -10.87 12.12
C VAL A 172 49.54 -11.70 12.07
N SER A 173 50.63 -11.09 11.69
CA SER A 173 51.94 -11.74 11.63
C SER A 173 52.46 -12.03 13.04
N LYS A 174 53.24 -13.13 13.20
CA LYS A 174 53.87 -13.48 14.47
C LYS A 174 54.72 -12.35 15.02
N GLY A 175 54.46 -11.97 16.27
CA GLY A 175 55.20 -10.89 16.98
C GLY A 175 54.72 -9.46 16.71
N LYS A 176 53.72 -9.24 15.84
CA LYS A 176 53.12 -7.92 15.56
C LYS A 176 51.85 -7.73 16.35
N THR A 177 51.89 -7.03 17.47
CA THR A 177 50.80 -6.82 18.40
C THR A 177 50.07 -5.48 18.19
N THR A 178 50.56 -4.62 17.28
CA THR A 178 49.93 -3.32 16.98
C THR A 178 49.65 -3.23 15.48
N LEU A 179 48.40 -2.89 15.14
CA LEU A 179 47.92 -2.77 13.75
C LEU A 179 47.43 -1.36 13.48
N ASN A 180 47.77 -0.83 12.32
CA ASN A 180 47.16 0.37 11.77
C ASN A 180 46.37 -0.06 10.53
N ILE A 181 45.01 0.03 10.63
CA ILE A 181 44.10 -0.50 9.60
C ILE A 181 43.40 0.69 8.95
N GLN A 182 43.56 0.81 7.65
CA GLN A 182 42.84 1.81 6.88
C GLN A 182 41.69 1.11 6.14
N LEU A 183 40.44 1.50 6.37
CA LEU A 183 39.30 1.08 5.59
C LEU A 183 39.11 2.03 4.41
N LYS A 184 38.70 1.47 3.29
CA LYS A 184 38.27 2.24 2.12
C LYS A 184 36.77 2.45 2.22
N GLU A 185 36.32 3.67 1.97
CA GLU A 185 34.89 3.93 1.84
C GLU A 185 34.33 3.03 0.76
N ASP A 186 33.22 2.39 1.09
CA ASP A 186 32.44 1.66 0.09
C ASP A 186 31.69 2.68 -0.79
N THR A 187 32.40 3.20 -1.77
CA THR A 187 31.83 4.06 -2.83
C THR A 187 30.91 3.30 -3.77
N GLN A 188 30.66 2.00 -3.50
CA GLN A 188 29.74 1.16 -4.24
C GLN A 188 28.25 1.40 -3.85
N ALA A 189 27.82 2.64 -3.65
CA ALA A 189 26.41 3.00 -3.84
C ALA A 189 25.87 2.68 -5.27
N LEU A 190 26.74 2.12 -6.12
CA LEU A 190 26.45 1.69 -7.50
C LEU A 190 26.00 0.23 -7.64
N ASP A 191 26.11 -0.59 -6.60
CA ASP A 191 25.65 -1.98 -6.60
C ASP A 191 24.23 -2.15 -5.99
N GLU A 192 23.46 -1.06 -5.91
CA GLU A 192 22.03 -1.13 -5.55
C GLU A 192 21.33 -2.08 -6.55
N VAL A 193 20.77 -3.16 -6.02
CA VAL A 193 20.08 -4.19 -6.79
C VAL A 193 18.60 -3.87 -6.81
N VAL A 194 18.03 -3.76 -7.99
CA VAL A 194 16.60 -3.49 -8.23
C VAL A 194 15.94 -4.77 -8.70
N VAL A 195 14.77 -5.08 -8.15
CA VAL A 195 13.96 -6.20 -8.62
C VAL A 195 13.21 -5.78 -9.87
N VAL A 196 13.47 -6.45 -10.98
CA VAL A 196 12.80 -6.19 -12.26
C VAL A 196 12.19 -7.49 -12.76
N GLY A 197 10.92 -7.67 -12.46
CA GLY A 197 10.17 -8.87 -12.81
C GLY A 197 10.71 -10.12 -12.12
N TYR A 198 11.00 -11.16 -12.86
CA TYR A 198 11.43 -12.47 -12.35
C TYR A 198 12.94 -12.55 -12.04
N GLY A 199 13.60 -11.41 -11.82
CA GLY A 199 15.03 -11.34 -11.51
C GLY A 199 15.45 -10.02 -10.90
N SER A 200 16.67 -9.98 -10.38
CA SER A 200 17.30 -8.77 -9.84
C SER A 200 18.44 -8.33 -10.74
N VAL A 201 18.50 -7.02 -11.02
CA VAL A 201 19.52 -6.40 -11.88
C VAL A 201 20.17 -5.26 -11.09
N LYS A 202 21.48 -5.05 -11.29
CA LYS A 202 22.14 -3.89 -10.70
C LYS A 202 21.53 -2.60 -11.29
N LYS A 203 21.29 -1.60 -10.46
CA LYS A 203 20.69 -0.30 -10.88
C LYS A 203 21.47 0.33 -12.05
N ARG A 204 22.80 0.18 -12.04
CA ARG A 204 23.66 0.66 -13.14
C ARG A 204 23.38 -0.02 -14.47
N ASP A 205 22.88 -1.28 -14.46
CA ASP A 205 22.63 -2.10 -15.67
C ASP A 205 21.18 -1.95 -16.19
N LEU A 206 20.36 -1.18 -15.53
CA LEU A 206 18.98 -0.92 -15.96
C LEU A 206 18.95 -0.04 -17.22
N THR A 207 18.13 -0.45 -18.19
CA THR A 207 17.85 0.31 -19.41
C THR A 207 16.54 1.11 -19.31
N GLY A 208 15.65 0.72 -18.40
CA GLY A 208 14.32 1.35 -18.19
C GLY A 208 14.29 2.32 -17.00
N SER A 209 13.17 3.03 -16.85
CA SER A 209 12.90 3.97 -15.74
C SER A 209 12.31 3.21 -14.54
N VAL A 210 13.10 3.04 -13.48
CA VAL A 210 12.72 2.36 -12.24
C VAL A 210 13.08 3.23 -11.05
N SER A 211 12.17 3.36 -10.10
CA SER A 211 12.38 4.04 -8.82
C SER A 211 12.28 3.02 -7.69
N GLN A 212 13.20 3.07 -6.72
CA GLN A 212 13.25 2.17 -5.58
C GLN A 212 13.18 2.94 -4.26
N ILE A 213 12.42 2.42 -3.30
CA ILE A 213 12.41 2.87 -1.91
C ILE A 213 12.82 1.69 -1.03
N SER A 214 13.85 1.90 -0.21
CA SER A 214 14.39 0.87 0.69
C SER A 214 13.66 0.81 2.03
N SER A 215 13.83 -0.30 2.74
CA SER A 215 13.32 -0.53 4.10
C SER A 215 13.68 0.60 5.08
N SER A 216 14.90 1.15 5.02
CA SER A 216 15.32 2.26 5.89
C SER A 216 14.49 3.52 5.65
N SER A 217 14.19 3.84 4.38
CA SER A 217 13.35 4.99 4.02
C SER A 217 11.88 4.79 4.41
N ILE A 218 11.42 3.53 4.49
CA ILE A 218 10.08 3.17 4.95
C ILE A 218 10.00 3.31 6.47
N GLN A 219 10.96 2.75 7.21
CA GLN A 219 10.98 2.73 8.67
C GLN A 219 11.17 4.13 9.30
N ASN A 220 11.84 5.05 8.60
CA ASN A 220 12.03 6.42 9.05
C ASN A 220 10.76 7.29 8.98
N GLN A 221 9.67 6.78 8.44
CA GLN A 221 8.38 7.47 8.45
C GLN A 221 7.57 7.06 9.69
N ALA A 222 7.25 8.02 10.54
CA ALA A 222 6.34 7.79 11.66
C ALA A 222 4.90 7.55 11.15
N VAL A 223 4.21 6.56 11.73
CA VAL A 223 2.76 6.35 11.60
C VAL A 223 2.26 6.14 10.16
N MET A 224 2.68 5.09 9.49
CA MET A 224 2.12 4.69 8.19
C MET A 224 0.86 3.85 8.35
N LYS A 225 -0.16 4.11 7.50
CA LYS A 225 -1.38 3.28 7.38
C LYS A 225 -1.15 2.10 6.44
N ASP A 226 -0.54 2.35 5.30
CA ASP A 226 -0.26 1.38 4.25
C ASP A 226 1.08 1.69 3.53
N PRO A 227 1.62 0.72 2.77
CA PRO A 227 2.91 0.88 2.08
C PRO A 227 2.97 2.01 1.04
N MET A 228 1.85 2.41 0.45
CA MET A 228 1.83 3.47 -0.59
C MET A 228 2.16 4.84 0.00
N GLN A 229 1.88 5.05 1.28
CA GLN A 229 2.25 6.31 1.96
C GLN A 229 3.76 6.51 1.98
N ALA A 230 4.54 5.41 2.08
CA ALA A 230 6.00 5.48 2.01
C ALA A 230 6.52 6.02 0.68
N LEU A 231 5.75 5.88 -0.39
CA LEU A 231 6.09 6.29 -1.75
C LEU A 231 5.67 7.73 -2.05
N GLN A 232 4.70 8.29 -1.31
CA GLN A 232 4.10 9.59 -1.60
C GLN A 232 5.17 10.68 -1.66
N GLY A 233 5.27 11.36 -2.83
CA GLY A 233 6.25 12.41 -3.10
C GLY A 233 7.72 11.99 -3.08
N LYS A 234 8.03 10.69 -2.92
CA LYS A 234 9.39 10.16 -3.06
C LYS A 234 9.64 9.52 -4.43
N ILE A 235 8.59 9.37 -5.23
CA ILE A 235 8.67 8.81 -6.58
C ILE A 235 8.16 9.84 -7.57
N ALA A 236 9.06 10.34 -8.42
CA ALA A 236 8.71 11.24 -9.51
C ALA A 236 7.76 10.53 -10.51
N GLY A 237 6.68 11.20 -10.93
CA GLY A 237 5.70 10.66 -11.85
C GLY A 237 4.64 9.73 -11.24
N ALA A 238 4.64 9.55 -9.90
CA ALA A 238 3.58 8.86 -9.18
C ALA A 238 2.72 9.86 -8.40
N ASP A 239 1.42 9.89 -8.69
CA ASP A 239 0.42 10.64 -7.91
C ASP A 239 -0.25 9.69 -6.92
N ILE A 240 -0.01 9.92 -5.62
CA ILE A 240 -0.51 9.06 -4.55
C ILE A 240 -1.48 9.85 -3.68
N THR A 241 -2.71 9.36 -3.61
CA THR A 241 -3.75 9.91 -2.74
C THR A 241 -3.97 8.98 -1.55
N MET A 242 -3.79 9.51 -0.35
CA MET A 242 -4.01 8.75 0.88
C MET A 242 -5.49 8.60 1.18
N GLY A 243 -5.87 7.43 1.67
CA GLY A 243 -7.20 7.23 2.24
C GLY A 243 -7.40 8.06 3.52
N ASN A 244 -8.53 8.78 3.62
CA ASN A 244 -8.80 9.71 4.71
C ASN A 244 -9.36 9.05 5.98
N SER A 245 -10.07 7.93 5.85
CA SER A 245 -10.67 7.21 7.00
C SER A 245 -9.80 6.03 7.45
N PRO A 246 -9.99 5.51 8.67
CA PRO A 246 -9.30 4.30 9.12
C PRO A 246 -9.48 3.13 8.15
N GLY A 247 -8.38 2.45 7.79
CA GLY A 247 -8.38 1.32 6.86
C GLY A 247 -8.78 1.65 5.42
N ALA A 248 -8.88 2.93 5.04
CA ALA A 248 -9.03 3.31 3.65
C ALA A 248 -7.68 3.16 2.93
N SER A 249 -7.67 2.36 1.85
CA SER A 249 -6.47 2.14 1.04
C SER A 249 -6.05 3.41 0.31
N SER A 250 -4.76 3.66 0.22
CA SER A 250 -4.21 4.68 -0.67
C SER A 250 -4.35 4.26 -2.13
N THR A 251 -4.51 5.22 -3.03
CA THR A 251 -4.49 5.01 -4.48
C THR A 251 -3.21 5.56 -5.09
N ILE A 252 -2.73 4.93 -6.15
CA ILE A 252 -1.54 5.35 -6.88
C ILE A 252 -1.84 5.38 -8.38
N VAL A 253 -1.45 6.46 -9.03
CA VAL A 253 -1.50 6.61 -10.49
C VAL A 253 -0.10 6.95 -10.99
N ILE A 254 0.39 6.19 -11.98
CA ILE A 254 1.74 6.33 -12.52
C ILE A 254 1.65 6.90 -13.94
N ARG A 255 2.28 8.09 -14.16
CA ARG A 255 2.30 8.78 -15.45
C ARG A 255 0.90 9.09 -16.02
N GLY A 256 -0.09 9.34 -15.12
CA GLY A 256 -1.45 9.77 -15.48
C GLY A 256 -2.40 8.63 -15.83
N TYR A 257 -3.61 9.00 -16.21
CA TYR A 257 -4.71 8.10 -16.53
C TYR A 257 -4.66 7.72 -18.02
N ASN A 258 -4.73 6.44 -18.33
CA ASN A 258 -4.65 5.93 -19.71
C ASN A 258 -6.02 5.62 -20.29
N SER A 259 -6.91 5.01 -19.51
CA SER A 259 -8.19 4.51 -20.00
C SER A 259 -9.38 5.27 -19.41
N ILE A 260 -10.46 5.37 -20.19
CA ILE A 260 -11.71 6.02 -19.79
C ILE A 260 -12.57 5.08 -18.94
N ASN A 261 -12.81 3.84 -19.38
CA ASN A 261 -13.68 2.88 -18.70
C ASN A 261 -12.96 1.61 -18.21
N ALA A 262 -11.76 1.30 -18.73
CA ALA A 262 -10.95 0.22 -18.19
C ALA A 262 -10.14 0.70 -16.96
N GLY A 263 -9.61 -0.24 -16.16
CA GLY A 263 -8.85 0.09 -14.94
C GLY A 263 -7.58 0.89 -15.22
N ASN A 264 -7.25 1.82 -14.32
CA ASN A 264 -6.05 2.66 -14.36
C ASN A 264 -5.06 2.35 -13.22
N ASP A 265 -5.38 1.41 -12.33
CA ASP A 265 -4.52 1.04 -11.21
C ASP A 265 -3.28 0.27 -11.71
N PRO A 266 -2.09 0.54 -11.13
CA PRO A 266 -0.91 -0.25 -11.44
C PRO A 266 -1.03 -1.67 -10.90
N LEU A 267 -0.33 -2.60 -11.53
CA LEU A 267 -0.20 -3.96 -11.00
C LEU A 267 0.65 -3.95 -9.73
N ILE A 268 0.12 -4.51 -8.64
CA ILE A 268 0.88 -4.75 -7.42
C ILE A 268 1.39 -6.20 -7.46
N VAL A 269 2.69 -6.37 -7.20
CA VAL A 269 3.36 -7.67 -7.13
C VAL A 269 4.03 -7.81 -5.77
N VAL A 270 3.81 -8.91 -5.07
CA VAL A 270 4.44 -9.20 -3.77
C VAL A 270 5.22 -10.50 -3.87
N ASP A 271 6.55 -10.44 -3.67
CA ASP A 271 7.44 -11.60 -3.77
C ASP A 271 7.21 -12.42 -5.05
N ASP A 272 7.28 -11.77 -6.23
CA ASP A 272 7.05 -12.32 -7.58
C ASP A 272 5.60 -12.73 -7.90
N ALA A 273 4.68 -12.61 -6.95
CA ALA A 273 3.28 -12.99 -7.13
C ALA A 273 2.37 -11.76 -7.36
N PRO A 274 1.51 -11.74 -8.40
CA PRO A 274 0.49 -10.70 -8.53
C PRO A 274 -0.43 -10.67 -7.30
N PHE A 275 -0.59 -9.48 -6.73
CA PHE A 275 -1.39 -9.28 -5.52
C PHE A 275 -2.77 -8.72 -5.86
N GLY A 276 -3.80 -9.56 -5.75
CA GLY A 276 -5.19 -9.16 -5.99
C GLY A 276 -5.91 -8.61 -4.75
N GLY A 277 -5.18 -8.25 -3.68
CA GLY A 277 -5.72 -7.70 -2.45
C GLY A 277 -5.68 -6.17 -2.39
N LYS A 278 -6.18 -5.61 -1.30
CA LYS A 278 -6.01 -4.19 -0.99
C LYS A 278 -4.65 -3.96 -0.33
N ILE A 279 -4.04 -2.82 -0.61
CA ILE A 279 -2.68 -2.51 -0.15
C ILE A 279 -2.56 -2.37 1.38
N ASP A 280 -3.65 -2.01 2.06
CA ASP A 280 -3.74 -1.95 3.52
C ASP A 280 -3.65 -3.33 4.22
N GLU A 281 -3.80 -4.43 3.46
CA GLU A 281 -3.59 -5.79 3.96
C GLU A 281 -2.10 -6.12 4.18
N ILE A 282 -1.19 -5.37 3.54
CA ILE A 282 0.26 -5.55 3.65
C ILE A 282 0.80 -4.71 4.81
N ASN A 283 1.55 -5.36 5.70
CA ASN A 283 2.18 -4.67 6.81
C ASN A 283 3.49 -3.97 6.36
N PRO A 284 3.62 -2.63 6.52
CA PRO A 284 4.84 -1.92 6.15
C PRO A 284 6.12 -2.47 6.83
N ALA A 285 6.01 -3.02 8.04
CA ALA A 285 7.14 -3.61 8.76
C ALA A 285 7.74 -4.87 8.08
N GLU A 286 6.97 -5.53 7.21
CA GLU A 286 7.40 -6.72 6.46
C GLU A 286 8.26 -6.39 5.23
N ILE A 287 8.30 -5.11 4.79
CA ILE A 287 8.83 -4.72 3.49
C ILE A 287 10.34 -4.48 3.56
N GLU A 288 11.07 -5.03 2.61
CA GLU A 288 12.51 -4.78 2.37
C GLU A 288 12.71 -3.66 1.35
N SER A 289 11.98 -3.70 0.21
CA SER A 289 12.00 -2.64 -0.79
C SER A 289 10.67 -2.56 -1.53
N ILE A 290 10.40 -1.37 -2.09
CA ILE A 290 9.34 -1.16 -3.07
C ILE A 290 9.98 -0.60 -4.33
N ASP A 291 9.83 -1.32 -5.45
CA ASP A 291 10.33 -0.95 -6.75
C ASP A 291 9.16 -0.55 -7.66
N VAL A 292 9.23 0.63 -8.27
CA VAL A 292 8.16 1.13 -9.16
C VAL A 292 8.68 1.19 -10.59
N LEU A 293 8.11 0.34 -11.45
CA LEU A 293 8.40 0.27 -12.88
C LEU A 293 7.46 1.22 -13.60
N LYS A 294 8.00 2.19 -14.34
CA LYS A 294 7.21 3.29 -14.91
C LYS A 294 7.12 3.27 -16.43
N ASP A 295 8.16 2.82 -17.12
CA ASP A 295 8.20 2.81 -18.57
C ASP A 295 7.85 1.45 -19.19
N ALA A 296 7.46 1.45 -20.47
CA ALA A 296 7.00 0.25 -21.17
C ALA A 296 8.06 -0.87 -21.25
N SER A 297 9.38 -0.54 -21.26
CA SER A 297 10.43 -1.56 -21.30
C SER A 297 10.58 -2.29 -19.97
N SER A 298 10.52 -1.57 -18.84
CA SER A 298 10.57 -2.18 -17.50
C SER A 298 9.31 -2.97 -17.18
N THR A 299 8.13 -2.49 -17.61
CA THR A 299 6.84 -3.13 -17.35
C THR A 299 6.51 -4.26 -18.31
N ALA A 300 7.22 -4.39 -19.47
CA ALA A 300 6.99 -5.41 -20.49
C ALA A 300 7.02 -6.85 -19.94
N ILE A 301 7.75 -7.11 -18.86
CA ILE A 301 7.77 -8.41 -18.17
C ILE A 301 6.37 -8.82 -17.70
N TYR A 302 5.56 -7.84 -17.26
CA TYR A 302 4.20 -8.06 -16.79
C TYR A 302 3.14 -7.89 -17.88
N GLY A 303 3.57 -7.50 -19.09
CA GLY A 303 2.77 -7.46 -20.33
C GLY A 303 1.51 -6.65 -20.17
N SER A 304 0.39 -7.27 -20.49
CA SER A 304 -0.95 -6.67 -20.48
C SER A 304 -1.41 -6.12 -19.13
N ARG A 305 -0.76 -6.47 -18.04
CA ARG A 305 -1.05 -5.91 -16.72
C ARG A 305 -0.14 -4.74 -16.34
N GLY A 306 0.90 -4.50 -17.14
CA GLY A 306 1.90 -3.45 -16.89
C GLY A 306 1.59 -2.09 -17.51
N ALA A 307 0.49 -1.93 -18.27
CA ALA A 307 0.16 -0.69 -18.99
C ALA A 307 0.05 0.55 -18.08
N ASN A 308 -0.40 0.37 -16.84
CA ASN A 308 -0.54 1.45 -15.85
C ASN A 308 0.66 1.55 -14.88
N GLY A 309 1.77 0.86 -15.19
CA GLY A 309 2.92 0.73 -14.29
C GLY A 309 2.83 -0.51 -13.40
N VAL A 310 3.92 -0.82 -12.71
CA VAL A 310 3.99 -1.96 -11.78
C VAL A 310 4.67 -1.54 -10.49
N VAL A 311 4.08 -1.92 -9.36
CA VAL A 311 4.65 -1.74 -8.02
C VAL A 311 5.05 -3.10 -7.48
N ILE A 312 6.36 -3.32 -7.33
CA ILE A 312 6.91 -4.57 -6.81
C ILE A 312 7.27 -4.36 -5.35
N ILE A 313 6.68 -5.15 -4.48
CA ILE A 313 6.95 -5.16 -3.06
C ILE A 313 7.76 -6.42 -2.74
N THR A 314 9.00 -6.23 -2.33
CA THR A 314 9.86 -7.30 -1.85
C THR A 314 9.80 -7.34 -0.34
N THR A 315 9.51 -8.51 0.22
CA THR A 315 9.41 -8.67 1.67
C THR A 315 10.73 -9.16 2.28
N LYS A 316 10.93 -8.84 3.55
CA LYS A 316 12.12 -9.21 4.30
C LYS A 316 12.32 -10.72 4.37
N ARG A 317 13.57 -11.16 4.26
CA ARG A 317 13.99 -12.56 4.40
C ARG A 317 15.15 -12.68 5.39
N ALA A 318 15.28 -13.81 6.07
CA ALA A 318 16.38 -14.04 6.99
C ALA A 318 17.74 -14.02 6.25
N ARG A 319 18.74 -13.30 6.78
CA ARG A 319 20.10 -13.28 6.23
C ARG A 319 20.81 -14.61 6.48
N LYS A 320 21.74 -15.01 5.57
CA LYS A 320 22.46 -16.33 5.68
C LYS A 320 23.19 -16.51 6.99
N GLU A 321 23.74 -15.45 7.56
CA GLU A 321 24.58 -15.46 8.76
C GLU A 321 23.82 -15.15 10.05
N ALA A 322 22.51 -14.85 9.96
CA ALA A 322 21.69 -14.53 11.12
C ALA A 322 21.41 -15.78 11.96
N LYS A 323 22.06 -15.88 13.12
CA LYS A 323 21.58 -16.74 14.19
C LYS A 323 20.17 -16.31 14.58
N LEU A 324 19.51 -17.02 15.49
CA LEU A 324 18.19 -16.61 16.00
C LEU A 324 18.23 -15.16 16.50
N SER A 325 17.39 -14.30 15.93
CA SER A 325 17.18 -12.93 16.38
C SER A 325 15.69 -12.61 16.47
N VAL A 326 15.31 -11.87 17.51
CA VAL A 326 13.95 -11.39 17.74
C VAL A 326 14.01 -9.89 17.82
N SER A 327 13.16 -9.19 17.06
CA SER A 327 13.00 -7.74 17.14
C SER A 327 11.53 -7.39 17.37
N TYR A 328 11.31 -6.30 18.07
CA TYR A 328 10.01 -5.71 18.28
C TYR A 328 10.05 -4.24 17.87
N ASP A 329 9.08 -3.84 17.05
CA ASP A 329 8.86 -2.46 16.61
C ASP A 329 7.42 -2.08 16.95
N GLY A 330 7.21 -0.93 17.56
CA GLY A 330 5.87 -0.50 17.88
C GLY A 330 5.76 1.00 18.12
N TYR A 331 4.57 1.54 17.89
CA TYR A 331 4.26 2.93 18.21
C TYR A 331 2.81 3.11 18.68
N VAL A 332 2.57 4.23 19.37
CA VAL A 332 1.24 4.73 19.72
C VAL A 332 1.15 6.18 19.23
N GLY A 333 0.05 6.51 18.58
CA GLY A 333 -0.21 7.84 18.07
C GLY A 333 -1.60 8.33 18.47
N VAL A 334 -1.76 9.65 18.53
CA VAL A 334 -3.01 10.36 18.82
C VAL A 334 -3.36 11.23 17.61
N SER A 335 -4.63 11.24 17.22
CA SER A 335 -5.14 12.02 16.10
C SER A 335 -6.23 12.98 16.58
N LYS A 336 -6.17 14.22 16.11
CA LYS A 336 -7.22 15.23 16.29
C LYS A 336 -7.50 15.95 14.98
N SER A 337 -8.71 16.51 14.82
CA SER A 337 -8.96 17.49 13.78
C SER A 337 -8.09 18.72 14.02
N PHE A 338 -7.45 19.24 12.98
CA PHE A 338 -6.64 20.46 13.08
C PHE A 338 -7.34 21.69 12.49
N LYS A 339 -8.39 21.48 11.68
CA LYS A 339 -9.17 22.54 11.06
C LYS A 339 -10.56 22.05 10.69
N ASN A 340 -11.58 22.81 11.02
CA ASN A 340 -12.96 22.68 10.57
C ASN A 340 -13.27 23.72 9.48
N TYR A 341 -14.41 23.61 8.82
CA TYR A 341 -14.92 24.65 7.95
C TYR A 341 -15.35 25.84 8.80
N ASP A 342 -15.12 27.06 8.29
CA ASP A 342 -15.59 28.29 8.89
C ASP A 342 -17.05 28.50 8.47
N MET A 343 -18.00 28.11 9.34
CA MET A 343 -19.44 28.13 9.08
C MET A 343 -20.06 29.37 9.74
N MET A 344 -21.23 29.81 9.22
CA MET A 344 -21.94 30.95 9.81
C MET A 344 -22.27 30.72 11.27
N SER A 345 -22.08 31.75 12.12
CA SER A 345 -22.60 31.79 13.48
C SER A 345 -24.13 31.77 13.50
N GLY A 346 -24.74 31.52 14.66
CA GLY A 346 -26.19 31.50 14.77
C GLY A 346 -26.85 32.81 14.38
N GLU A 347 -26.27 33.94 14.74
CA GLU A 347 -26.77 35.30 14.36
C GLU A 347 -26.67 35.49 12.85
N LYS A 348 -25.51 35.22 12.27
CA LYS A 348 -25.30 35.42 10.82
C LYS A 348 -26.17 34.48 9.98
N TYR A 349 -26.38 33.24 10.45
CA TYR A 349 -27.29 32.31 9.81
C TYR A 349 -28.76 32.80 9.91
N ALA A 350 -29.15 33.39 11.03
CA ALA A 350 -30.49 33.98 11.15
C ALA A 350 -30.70 35.12 10.16
N ASP A 351 -29.71 36.00 9.99
CA ASP A 351 -29.75 37.07 9.01
C ASP A 351 -29.77 36.56 7.55
N TRP A 352 -29.02 35.50 7.26
CA TRP A 352 -29.06 34.75 6.01
C TRP A 352 -30.49 34.24 5.72
N LYS A 353 -31.14 33.64 6.71
CA LYS A 353 -32.51 33.12 6.58
C LYS A 353 -33.57 34.24 6.48
N ARG A 354 -33.39 35.35 7.20
CA ARG A 354 -34.23 36.56 7.10
C ARG A 354 -34.17 37.15 5.72
N MET A 355 -32.97 37.23 5.14
CA MET A 355 -32.80 37.78 3.79
C MET A 355 -33.53 36.96 2.73
N ALA A 356 -33.53 35.62 2.82
CA ALA A 356 -34.30 34.77 1.93
C ALA A 356 -35.80 34.95 2.06
N ASN A 357 -36.27 35.37 3.23
CA ASN A 357 -37.68 35.54 3.58
C ASN A 357 -38.04 37.02 3.80
N TYR A 358 -37.44 37.90 3.03
CA TYR A 358 -37.61 39.36 3.18
C TYR A 358 -39.07 39.76 3.25
N GLY A 359 -39.41 40.59 4.26
CA GLY A 359 -40.75 41.06 4.53
C GLY A 359 -41.61 40.16 5.48
N LYS A 360 -41.09 39.03 5.90
CA LYS A 360 -41.69 38.16 6.91
C LYS A 360 -41.14 38.46 8.31
N THR A 361 -41.92 38.16 9.34
CA THR A 361 -41.50 38.21 10.75
C THR A 361 -40.70 36.99 11.16
N ASP A 362 -39.89 37.07 12.22
CA ASP A 362 -39.15 35.93 12.76
C ASP A 362 -40.06 34.72 13.11
N LYS A 363 -41.30 34.98 13.56
CA LYS A 363 -42.26 33.89 13.83
C LYS A 363 -42.75 33.18 12.57
N GLU A 364 -42.66 33.79 11.42
CA GLU A 364 -43.01 33.15 10.13
C GLU A 364 -41.83 32.48 9.47
N ILE A 365 -40.59 32.80 9.92
CA ILE A 365 -39.35 32.31 9.33
C ILE A 365 -38.81 31.11 10.13
N PHE A 366 -38.81 31.20 11.46
CA PHE A 366 -38.17 30.25 12.35
C PHE A 366 -39.23 29.43 13.08
N ASP A 367 -38.98 28.14 13.31
CA ASP A 367 -39.76 27.31 14.17
C ASP A 367 -39.51 27.62 15.66
N ASP A 368 -40.30 27.02 16.56
CA ASP A 368 -40.25 27.31 18.01
C ASP A 368 -38.92 27.02 18.62
N ILE A 369 -38.19 25.95 18.15
CA ILE A 369 -36.87 25.59 18.63
C ILE A 369 -35.82 26.63 18.16
N GLN A 370 -35.87 26.99 16.88
CA GLN A 370 -35.03 28.03 16.32
C GLN A 370 -35.22 29.38 16.98
N LEU A 371 -36.47 29.79 17.25
CA LEU A 371 -36.77 31.02 17.99
C LEU A 371 -36.25 30.99 19.42
N LYS A 372 -36.42 29.85 20.13
CA LYS A 372 -35.91 29.67 21.49
C LYS A 372 -34.37 29.79 21.50
N THR A 373 -33.71 29.12 20.58
CA THR A 373 -32.23 29.14 20.43
C THR A 373 -31.75 30.56 20.09
N LEU A 374 -32.39 31.23 19.15
CA LEU A 374 -32.08 32.61 18.76
C LEU A 374 -32.23 33.58 19.92
N ASN A 375 -33.31 33.50 20.68
CA ASN A 375 -33.58 34.36 21.82
C ASN A 375 -32.63 34.12 23.01
N SER A 376 -32.17 32.88 23.17
CA SER A 376 -31.23 32.53 24.24
C SER A 376 -29.78 32.88 23.90
N GLY A 377 -29.44 33.01 22.57
CA GLY A 377 -28.08 33.17 22.09
C GLY A 377 -27.18 31.93 22.27
N GLN A 378 -27.78 30.76 22.60
CA GLN A 378 -27.06 29.48 22.79
C GLN A 378 -27.07 28.69 21.49
N PHE A 379 -26.11 28.96 20.64
CA PHE A 379 -25.97 28.32 19.34
C PHE A 379 -25.17 27.00 19.42
N VAL A 380 -25.48 26.04 18.55
CA VAL A 380 -24.79 24.77 18.50
C VAL A 380 -23.69 24.83 17.44
N ASP A 381 -22.42 24.59 17.84
CA ASP A 381 -21.35 24.27 16.91
C ASP A 381 -21.32 22.77 16.65
N TRP A 382 -21.98 22.37 15.55
CA TRP A 382 -22.06 20.96 15.17
C TRP A 382 -20.73 20.36 14.80
N GLN A 383 -19.82 21.12 14.21
CA GLN A 383 -18.50 20.61 13.85
C GLN A 383 -17.64 20.33 15.08
N ASP A 384 -17.69 21.22 16.10
CA ASP A 384 -16.99 20.95 17.35
C ASP A 384 -17.59 19.73 18.05
N LEU A 385 -18.92 19.64 18.12
CA LEU A 385 -19.62 18.50 18.72
C LEU A 385 -19.27 17.16 18.03
N MET A 386 -19.17 17.13 16.71
CA MET A 386 -18.98 15.90 15.93
C MET A 386 -17.52 15.55 15.72
N PHE A 387 -16.61 16.53 15.59
CA PHE A 387 -15.25 16.33 15.10
C PHE A 387 -14.15 16.68 16.11
N SER A 388 -14.49 17.12 17.34
CA SER A 388 -13.50 17.40 18.42
C SER A 388 -12.98 16.14 19.09
N GLY A 389 -13.48 14.97 18.74
CA GLY A 389 -13.07 13.68 19.26
C GLY A 389 -11.56 13.42 19.11
N THR A 390 -11.07 12.45 19.85
CA THR A 390 -9.66 12.03 19.82
C THR A 390 -9.55 10.63 19.25
N GLY A 391 -8.95 10.51 18.08
CA GLY A 391 -8.58 9.22 17.51
C GLY A 391 -7.25 8.72 18.08
N TYR A 392 -7.03 7.41 18.03
CA TYR A 392 -5.76 6.82 18.43
C TYR A 392 -5.32 5.72 17.49
N LYS A 393 -4.01 5.56 17.36
CA LYS A 393 -3.38 4.50 16.57
C LYS A 393 -2.40 3.73 17.40
N THR A 394 -2.35 2.41 17.21
CA THR A 394 -1.31 1.55 17.75
C THR A 394 -0.84 0.59 16.67
N ASP A 395 0.46 0.35 16.63
CA ASP A 395 1.06 -0.65 15.73
C ASP A 395 2.14 -1.41 16.50
N HIS A 396 2.11 -2.72 16.42
CA HIS A 396 3.01 -3.61 17.14
C HIS A 396 3.46 -4.73 16.22
N ASN A 397 4.76 -4.87 16.01
CA ASN A 397 5.37 -5.86 15.13
C ASN A 397 6.43 -6.66 15.87
N VAL A 398 6.38 -7.98 15.75
CA VAL A 398 7.40 -8.90 16.24
C VAL A 398 7.97 -9.66 15.06
N SER A 399 9.29 -9.55 14.86
CA SER A 399 10.00 -10.26 13.81
C SER A 399 10.97 -11.27 14.41
N ILE A 400 10.89 -12.53 13.95
CA ILE A 400 11.75 -13.64 14.38
C ILE A 400 12.51 -14.13 13.15
N ASN A 401 13.83 -14.05 13.19
CA ASN A 401 14.72 -14.50 12.12
C ASN A 401 15.56 -15.67 12.61
N GLN A 402 15.66 -16.71 11.80
CA GLN A 402 16.49 -17.88 12.06
C GLN A 402 17.20 -18.33 10.78
N SER A 403 18.50 -18.56 10.86
CA SER A 403 19.27 -19.15 9.79
C SER A 403 20.34 -20.12 10.32
N ASN A 404 20.53 -21.22 9.62
CA ASN A 404 21.65 -22.17 9.87
C ASN A 404 22.58 -22.27 8.65
N GLY A 405 22.55 -21.26 7.76
CA GLY A 405 23.29 -21.21 6.52
C GLY A 405 22.58 -21.87 5.33
N ARG A 406 21.97 -23.03 5.49
CA ARG A 406 21.20 -23.73 4.45
C ARG A 406 19.71 -23.43 4.51
N ASN A 407 19.17 -23.31 5.71
CA ASN A 407 17.75 -23.03 5.95
C ASN A 407 17.64 -21.64 6.55
N ARG A 408 16.81 -20.80 5.95
CA ARG A 408 16.53 -19.43 6.37
C ARG A 408 15.03 -19.29 6.56
N ASN A 409 14.61 -18.89 7.74
CA ASN A 409 13.20 -18.69 8.06
C ASN A 409 13.02 -17.34 8.73
N MET A 410 11.95 -16.66 8.39
CA MET A 410 11.51 -15.41 9.00
C MET A 410 10.03 -15.47 9.27
N LEU A 411 9.63 -15.09 10.48
CA LEU A 411 8.23 -14.87 10.87
C LEU A 411 8.08 -13.42 11.30
N VAL A 412 7.08 -12.75 10.76
CA VAL A 412 6.65 -11.42 11.22
C VAL A 412 5.20 -11.50 11.64
N LEU A 413 4.93 -11.09 12.87
CA LEU A 413 3.57 -10.94 13.40
C LEU A 413 3.30 -9.46 13.62
N GLY A 414 2.16 -8.96 13.12
CA GLY A 414 1.77 -7.58 13.22
C GLY A 414 0.36 -7.40 13.74
N TYR A 415 0.16 -6.41 14.60
CA TYR A 415 -1.15 -5.92 15.03
C TYR A 415 -1.21 -4.41 14.86
N ASN A 416 -2.23 -3.95 14.17
CA ASN A 416 -2.50 -2.53 13.95
C ASN A 416 -3.94 -2.21 14.34
N LYS A 417 -4.14 -1.08 15.03
CA LYS A 417 -5.46 -0.51 15.31
C LYS A 417 -5.44 0.98 15.04
N ASP A 418 -6.41 1.46 14.27
CA ASP A 418 -6.64 2.86 13.92
C ASP A 418 -8.09 3.24 14.26
N GLN A 419 -8.29 4.08 15.27
CA GLN A 419 -9.59 4.59 15.69
C GLN A 419 -9.75 6.02 15.20
N SER A 420 -10.90 6.32 14.55
CA SER A 420 -11.23 7.67 14.09
C SER A 420 -11.47 8.64 15.25
N ILE A 421 -11.48 9.94 14.92
CA ILE A 421 -12.02 11.00 15.78
C ILE A 421 -13.54 10.91 15.94
N ILE A 422 -14.23 10.22 15.03
CA ILE A 422 -15.66 9.93 15.10
C ILE A 422 -15.83 8.53 15.67
N ASP A 423 -16.70 8.41 16.67
CA ASP A 423 -17.07 7.12 17.25
C ASP A 423 -17.67 6.20 16.18
N ASN A 424 -17.57 4.89 16.40
CA ASN A 424 -18.05 3.86 15.48
C ASN A 424 -17.28 3.80 14.13
N MET A 425 -16.18 4.51 13.95
CA MET A 425 -15.31 4.41 12.77
C MET A 425 -13.91 3.95 13.18
N GLY A 426 -13.47 2.82 12.66
CA GLY A 426 -12.16 2.28 13.02
C GLY A 426 -11.72 1.11 12.15
N TYR A 427 -10.46 0.74 12.31
CA TYR A 427 -9.82 -0.34 11.57
C TYR A 427 -8.90 -1.15 12.48
N GLU A 428 -8.92 -2.46 12.34
CA GLU A 428 -8.00 -3.38 13.00
C GLU A 428 -7.43 -4.35 11.98
N ARG A 429 -6.12 -4.59 12.05
CA ARG A 429 -5.43 -5.60 11.24
C ARG A 429 -4.57 -6.47 12.13
N PHE A 430 -4.72 -7.78 11.99
CA PHE A 430 -3.74 -8.77 12.41
C PHE A 430 -3.09 -9.35 11.17
N SER A 431 -1.76 -9.39 11.11
CA SER A 431 -1.00 -10.00 10.00
C SER A 431 0.04 -11.00 10.51
N ALA A 432 0.26 -12.03 9.73
CA ALA A 432 1.34 -13.00 9.92
C ALA A 432 1.99 -13.28 8.57
N ARG A 433 3.29 -13.06 8.47
CA ARG A 433 4.10 -13.41 7.30
C ARG A 433 5.15 -14.43 7.68
N ILE A 434 5.24 -15.49 6.86
CA ILE A 434 6.27 -16.51 7.01
C ILE A 434 6.99 -16.66 5.69
N ASN A 435 8.30 -16.37 5.67
CA ASN A 435 9.18 -16.56 4.53
C ASN A 435 10.25 -17.59 4.86
N GLY A 436 10.54 -18.49 3.94
CA GLY A 436 11.60 -19.46 4.14
C GLY A 436 12.25 -19.90 2.84
N ASP A 437 13.55 -20.19 2.92
CA ASP A 437 14.35 -20.78 1.84
C ASP A 437 15.13 -21.96 2.39
N MET A 438 15.18 -23.05 1.64
CA MET A 438 15.90 -24.28 1.96
C MET A 438 16.78 -24.68 0.79
N GLU A 439 18.08 -24.75 1.01
CA GLU A 439 19.06 -25.28 0.07
C GLU A 439 19.06 -26.82 0.15
N LEU A 440 18.28 -27.49 -0.72
CA LEU A 440 18.20 -28.94 -0.80
C LEU A 440 19.46 -29.55 -1.38
N ALA A 441 20.07 -28.87 -2.37
CA ALA A 441 21.35 -29.20 -2.95
C ALA A 441 22.08 -27.89 -3.29
N LYS A 442 23.40 -27.96 -3.60
CA LYS A 442 24.19 -26.77 -3.95
C LYS A 442 23.62 -25.97 -5.13
N ASN A 443 22.83 -26.61 -5.98
CA ASN A 443 22.22 -26.04 -7.17
C ASN A 443 20.67 -26.07 -7.14
N LEU A 444 20.05 -26.42 -6.02
CA LEU A 444 18.60 -26.48 -5.88
C LEU A 444 18.16 -25.86 -4.55
N THR A 445 17.44 -24.75 -4.67
CA THR A 445 16.79 -24.08 -3.53
C THR A 445 15.28 -24.17 -3.70
N VAL A 446 14.58 -24.55 -2.66
CA VAL A 446 13.11 -24.44 -2.59
C VAL A 446 12.75 -23.42 -1.52
N GLY A 447 11.66 -22.72 -1.73
CA GLY A 447 11.25 -21.70 -0.78
C GLY A 447 9.74 -21.45 -0.79
N TYR A 448 9.33 -20.67 0.19
CA TYR A 448 7.95 -20.24 0.35
C TYR A 448 7.88 -18.79 0.86
N SER A 449 6.79 -18.14 0.51
CA SER A 449 6.37 -16.85 1.08
C SER A 449 4.87 -16.91 1.33
N SER A 450 4.43 -16.66 2.56
CA SER A 450 3.01 -16.71 2.91
C SER A 450 2.60 -15.48 3.70
N LEU A 451 1.43 -14.93 3.38
CA LEU A 451 0.77 -13.85 4.10
C LEU A 451 -0.61 -14.34 4.59
N LEU A 452 -0.88 -14.14 5.86
CA LEU A 452 -2.22 -14.15 6.44
C LEU A 452 -2.52 -12.73 6.92
N ALA A 453 -3.60 -12.12 6.46
CA ALA A 453 -4.09 -10.85 6.98
C ALA A 453 -5.58 -10.99 7.34
N LEU A 454 -5.91 -10.60 8.55
CA LEU A 454 -7.27 -10.52 9.07
C LEU A 454 -7.55 -9.05 9.37
N THR A 455 -8.49 -8.46 8.65
CA THR A 455 -8.86 -7.06 8.83
C THR A 455 -10.32 -6.93 9.24
N THR A 456 -10.59 -5.99 10.12
CA THR A 456 -11.94 -5.56 10.46
C THR A 456 -12.00 -4.04 10.36
N ARG A 457 -12.94 -3.55 9.57
CA ARG A 457 -13.18 -2.13 9.39
C ARG A 457 -14.62 -1.81 9.78
N ASN A 458 -14.80 -0.83 10.65
CA ASN A 458 -16.06 -0.21 10.95
C ASN A 458 -16.13 1.10 10.16
N ASN A 459 -17.02 1.17 9.18
CA ASN A 459 -17.12 2.31 8.26
C ASN A 459 -17.97 3.45 8.84
N GLY A 460 -18.85 3.17 9.84
CA GLY A 460 -19.88 4.10 10.28
C GLY A 460 -20.85 4.47 9.16
N ASP A 461 -21.41 5.68 9.21
CA ASP A 461 -22.19 6.27 8.11
C ASP A 461 -21.53 7.55 7.60
N ASN A 462 -21.42 7.70 6.29
CA ASN A 462 -20.84 8.90 5.67
C ASN A 462 -21.71 10.16 5.84
N SER A 463 -23.01 9.98 6.15
CA SER A 463 -23.95 11.07 6.46
C SER A 463 -23.46 11.94 7.62
N VAL A 464 -22.75 11.33 8.59
CA VAL A 464 -22.19 12.00 9.76
C VAL A 464 -21.29 13.19 9.37
N TRP A 465 -20.43 13.02 8.34
CA TRP A 465 -19.56 14.08 7.85
C TRP A 465 -20.33 15.22 7.22
N LYS A 466 -21.31 14.89 6.36
CA LYS A 466 -22.14 15.90 5.67
C LYS A 466 -22.97 16.70 6.66
N TYR A 467 -23.78 16.02 7.44
CA TYR A 467 -24.73 16.68 8.33
C TYR A 467 -24.07 17.32 9.53
N GLY A 468 -23.03 16.72 10.10
CA GLY A 468 -22.21 17.36 11.13
C GLY A 468 -21.56 18.67 10.69
N THR A 469 -21.43 18.90 9.37
CA THR A 469 -20.90 20.16 8.82
C THR A 469 -22.00 21.18 8.55
N VAL A 470 -23.17 20.75 8.01
CA VAL A 470 -24.13 21.68 7.40
C VAL A 470 -25.41 21.91 8.22
N ILE A 471 -25.65 21.21 9.32
CA ILE A 471 -26.81 21.49 10.18
C ILE A 471 -26.75 22.92 10.71
N ASP A 472 -27.89 23.61 10.76
CA ASP A 472 -27.94 24.99 11.21
C ASP A 472 -27.64 25.11 12.71
N PRO A 473 -27.05 26.24 13.14
CA PRO A 473 -26.68 26.47 14.53
C PRO A 473 -27.85 26.83 15.45
N LEU A 474 -29.08 27.05 14.91
CA LEU A 474 -30.29 27.40 15.68
C LEU A 474 -31.08 26.17 16.11
N THR A 475 -30.43 25.04 16.31
CA THR A 475 -31.02 23.74 16.65
C THR A 475 -30.78 23.38 18.12
N GLU A 476 -31.48 22.37 18.63
CA GLU A 476 -31.22 21.75 19.92
C GLU A 476 -30.75 20.32 19.76
N VAL A 477 -29.71 19.94 20.52
CA VAL A 477 -29.18 18.56 20.54
C VAL A 477 -30.03 17.66 21.44
N TYR A 478 -30.44 18.17 22.59
CA TYR A 478 -31.22 17.46 23.62
C TYR A 478 -32.52 18.19 23.89
N ASP A 479 -33.51 17.43 24.33
CA ASP A 479 -34.81 17.98 24.78
C ASP A 479 -34.74 18.46 26.25
N GLU A 480 -35.87 18.93 26.78
CA GLU A 480 -35.95 19.44 28.15
C GLU A 480 -35.77 18.36 29.24
N ASN A 481 -35.87 17.07 28.87
CA ASN A 481 -35.64 15.94 29.74
C ASN A 481 -34.17 15.48 29.71
N GLY A 482 -33.38 16.03 28.79
CA GLY A 482 -31.98 15.62 28.54
C GLY A 482 -31.86 14.45 27.57
N ASP A 483 -32.95 14.04 26.93
CA ASP A 483 -32.92 13.02 25.89
C ASP A 483 -32.51 13.61 24.55
N MET A 484 -31.74 12.85 23.76
CA MET A 484 -31.26 13.29 22.44
C MET A 484 -32.45 13.46 21.49
N ARG A 485 -32.64 14.67 20.96
CA ARG A 485 -33.68 14.94 19.95
C ARG A 485 -33.38 14.19 18.66
N PHE A 486 -34.39 13.49 18.13
CA PHE A 486 -34.25 12.86 16.82
C PHE A 486 -34.25 13.88 15.68
N TYR A 487 -35.20 14.81 15.67
CA TYR A 487 -35.17 15.99 14.82
C TYR A 487 -34.77 17.21 15.66
N ASN A 488 -33.73 17.90 15.22
CA ASN A 488 -33.12 19.02 15.97
C ASN A 488 -33.95 20.31 15.89
N SER A 489 -34.90 20.38 14.94
CA SER A 489 -35.93 21.43 14.81
C SER A 489 -37.15 20.89 14.06
N GLY A 490 -38.28 21.60 14.10
CA GLY A 490 -39.46 21.26 13.31
C GLY A 490 -39.21 21.30 11.81
N TRP A 491 -38.34 22.17 11.36
CA TRP A 491 -37.91 22.21 9.98
C TRP A 491 -37.24 20.90 9.52
N TYR A 492 -36.32 20.34 10.29
CA TYR A 492 -35.64 19.09 9.95
C TYR A 492 -36.59 17.89 9.96
N GLN A 493 -37.68 17.93 10.73
CA GLN A 493 -38.73 16.93 10.63
C GLN A 493 -39.42 16.95 9.26
N THR A 494 -39.66 18.13 8.67
CA THR A 494 -40.30 18.24 7.36
C THR A 494 -39.41 17.78 6.20
N VAL A 495 -38.10 17.92 6.36
CA VAL A 495 -37.12 17.53 5.34
C VAL A 495 -36.46 16.16 5.62
N LEU A 496 -36.92 15.47 6.66
CA LEU A 496 -36.44 14.13 7.05
C LEU A 496 -34.90 14.06 7.28
N HIS A 497 -34.40 14.99 8.11
CA HIS A 497 -33.01 14.97 8.55
C HIS A 497 -32.93 14.81 10.06
N SER A 498 -32.44 13.67 10.51
CA SER A 498 -32.23 13.39 11.93
C SER A 498 -30.94 13.99 12.47
N ASN A 499 -30.85 14.04 13.78
CA ASN A 499 -29.64 14.39 14.49
C ASN A 499 -28.50 13.43 14.14
N PRO A 500 -27.34 13.90 13.56
CA PRO A 500 -26.27 13.03 13.09
C PRO A 500 -25.58 12.24 14.22
N LEU A 501 -25.72 12.64 15.48
CA LEU A 501 -25.18 11.91 16.61
C LEU A 501 -25.76 10.50 16.74
N PHE A 502 -26.99 10.26 16.27
CA PHE A 502 -27.55 8.90 16.26
C PHE A 502 -26.72 7.96 15.39
N ASP A 503 -26.16 8.43 14.27
CA ASP A 503 -25.38 7.60 13.36
C ASP A 503 -23.93 7.36 13.84
N THR A 504 -23.51 8.01 14.92
CA THR A 504 -22.22 7.71 15.59
C THR A 504 -22.32 6.52 16.53
N ASP A 505 -23.52 6.11 16.94
CA ASP A 505 -23.72 4.92 17.78
C ASP A 505 -23.79 3.65 16.92
N LYS A 506 -22.93 2.68 17.23
CA LYS A 506 -22.88 1.37 16.57
C LYS A 506 -24.18 0.54 16.71
N ASN A 507 -25.02 0.85 17.69
CA ASN A 507 -26.32 0.20 17.84
C ASN A 507 -27.37 0.76 16.84
N ASN A 508 -27.13 1.98 16.36
CA ASN A 508 -27.96 2.60 15.33
C ASN A 508 -27.46 2.32 13.93
N VAL A 509 -26.12 2.36 13.74
CA VAL A 509 -25.47 2.03 12.46
C VAL A 509 -24.30 1.09 12.70
N ASP A 510 -24.46 -0.19 12.37
CA ASP A 510 -23.35 -1.16 12.34
C ASP A 510 -23.00 -1.45 10.88
N ASN A 511 -21.93 -0.82 10.37
CA ASN A 511 -21.42 -0.96 9.01
C ASN A 511 -19.99 -1.54 9.05
N LYS A 512 -19.92 -2.84 8.90
CA LYS A 512 -18.71 -3.61 9.15
C LYS A 512 -18.24 -4.38 7.94
N GLU A 513 -16.96 -4.22 7.58
CA GLU A 513 -16.26 -5.06 6.63
C GLU A 513 -15.24 -5.94 7.38
N LYS A 514 -15.32 -7.26 7.21
CA LYS A 514 -14.30 -8.20 7.66
C LYS A 514 -13.67 -8.83 6.45
N ARG A 515 -12.34 -8.89 6.45
CA ARG A 515 -11.61 -9.53 5.36
C ARG A 515 -10.58 -10.49 5.89
N THR A 516 -10.54 -11.68 5.28
CA THR A 516 -9.49 -12.68 5.47
C THR A 516 -8.73 -12.82 4.17
N ARG A 517 -7.43 -12.57 4.19
CA ARG A 517 -6.52 -12.76 3.05
C ARG A 517 -5.51 -13.84 3.37
N ILE A 518 -5.35 -14.79 2.45
CA ILE A 518 -4.27 -15.77 2.46
C ILE A 518 -3.57 -15.66 1.11
N LEU A 519 -2.26 -15.49 1.11
CA LEU A 519 -1.41 -15.58 -0.08
C LEU A 519 -0.30 -16.57 0.23
N LEU A 520 -0.18 -17.61 -0.57
CA LEU A 520 0.88 -18.63 -0.45
C LEU A 520 1.60 -18.71 -1.78
N ASN A 521 2.90 -18.44 -1.77
CA ASN A 521 3.79 -18.62 -2.91
C ASN A 521 4.81 -19.70 -2.57
N LEU A 522 4.86 -20.75 -3.37
CA LEU A 522 5.84 -21.85 -3.32
C LEU A 522 6.72 -21.76 -4.55
N PHE A 523 8.03 -21.85 -4.41
CA PHE A 523 8.94 -21.81 -5.54
C PHE A 523 10.11 -22.80 -5.41
N ALA A 524 10.70 -23.12 -6.56
CA ALA A 524 11.93 -23.89 -6.68
C ALA A 524 12.87 -23.21 -7.68
N ASP A 525 14.10 -22.95 -7.26
CA ASP A 525 15.19 -22.40 -8.06
C ASP A 525 16.22 -23.49 -8.31
N TRP A 526 16.38 -23.91 -9.57
CA TRP A 526 17.30 -24.96 -9.98
C TRP A 526 18.33 -24.41 -10.97
N GLU A 527 19.58 -24.39 -10.58
CA GLU A 527 20.72 -24.15 -11.50
C GLU A 527 21.08 -25.49 -12.19
N ILE A 528 20.51 -25.69 -13.40
CA ILE A 528 20.66 -26.93 -14.17
C ILE A 528 22.13 -27.14 -14.53
N ILE A 529 22.76 -26.11 -15.09
CA ILE A 529 24.20 -25.98 -15.34
C ILE A 529 24.61 -24.55 -15.01
N LYS A 530 25.90 -24.30 -14.83
CA LYS A 530 26.40 -22.95 -14.51
C LYS A 530 25.90 -21.92 -15.53
N GLY A 531 25.14 -20.95 -15.02
CA GLY A 531 24.54 -19.88 -15.83
C GLY A 531 23.16 -20.19 -16.41
N LEU A 532 22.67 -21.45 -16.38
CA LEU A 532 21.30 -21.80 -16.79
C LEU A 532 20.47 -22.12 -15.55
N LYS A 533 19.54 -21.27 -15.24
CA LYS A 533 18.64 -21.40 -14.09
C LYS A 533 17.19 -21.60 -14.54
N PHE A 534 16.50 -22.50 -13.88
CA PHE A 534 15.06 -22.71 -14.01
C PHE A 534 14.40 -22.41 -12.68
N ARG A 535 13.44 -21.49 -12.71
CA ARG A 535 12.58 -21.17 -11.57
C ARG A 535 11.15 -21.57 -11.91
N THR A 536 10.50 -22.28 -11.01
CA THR A 536 9.07 -22.55 -11.07
C THR A 536 8.42 -22.05 -9.80
N SER A 537 7.26 -21.42 -9.90
CA SER A 537 6.49 -20.93 -8.75
C SER A 537 5.01 -21.17 -8.91
N LEU A 538 4.35 -21.51 -7.81
CA LEU A 538 2.91 -21.67 -7.70
C LEU A 538 2.41 -20.74 -6.60
N THR A 539 1.54 -19.82 -6.96
CA THR A 539 0.89 -18.91 -6.03
C THR A 539 -0.59 -19.25 -5.90
N TYR A 540 -1.05 -19.36 -4.66
CA TYR A 540 -2.45 -19.49 -4.31
C TYR A 540 -2.87 -18.29 -3.47
N GLY A 541 -3.87 -17.53 -3.94
CA GLY A 541 -4.50 -16.41 -3.24
C GLY A 541 -5.94 -16.74 -2.87
N LEU A 542 -6.32 -16.51 -1.63
CA LEU A 542 -7.71 -16.58 -1.15
C LEU A 542 -8.05 -15.26 -0.48
N SER A 543 -9.18 -14.67 -0.86
CA SER A 543 -9.78 -13.52 -0.18
C SER A 543 -11.22 -13.85 0.18
N SER A 544 -11.60 -13.69 1.44
CA SER A 544 -12.99 -13.76 1.90
C SER A 544 -13.37 -12.43 2.49
N ILE A 545 -14.30 -11.74 1.85
CA ILE A 545 -14.78 -10.40 2.23
C ILE A 545 -16.23 -10.55 2.71
N GLU A 546 -16.49 -10.14 3.93
CA GLU A 546 -17.79 -10.16 4.56
C GLU A 546 -18.19 -8.73 4.90
N ASN A 547 -19.25 -8.24 4.25
CA ASN A 547 -19.82 -6.92 4.48
C ASN A 547 -21.18 -7.08 5.16
N GLY A 548 -21.33 -6.45 6.31
CA GLY A 548 -22.58 -6.40 7.05
C GLY A 548 -22.96 -4.96 7.34
N VAL A 549 -24.18 -4.56 7.02
CA VAL A 549 -24.72 -3.24 7.31
C VAL A 549 -26.06 -3.41 8.03
N TYR A 550 -26.21 -2.78 9.18
CA TYR A 550 -27.48 -2.65 9.89
C TYR A 550 -27.76 -1.16 10.14
N LYS A 551 -28.98 -0.75 9.90
CA LYS A 551 -29.48 0.61 10.14
C LYS A 551 -30.77 0.54 10.92
N SER A 552 -30.75 1.10 12.15
CA SER A 552 -31.95 1.17 13.03
C SER A 552 -32.96 2.15 12.49
N SER A 553 -34.15 2.14 13.05
CA SER A 553 -35.21 3.12 12.76
C SER A 553 -34.78 4.57 13.05
N THR A 554 -33.89 4.77 14.05
CA THR A 554 -33.37 6.09 14.43
C THR A 554 -32.17 6.55 13.63
N SER A 555 -31.70 5.75 12.65
CA SER A 555 -30.63 6.21 11.75
C SER A 555 -31.15 7.25 10.75
N GLN A 556 -30.26 8.13 10.27
CA GLN A 556 -30.54 9.11 9.21
C GLN A 556 -31.13 8.45 7.95
N ALA A 557 -30.68 7.25 7.62
CA ALA A 557 -31.15 6.54 6.42
C ALA A 557 -32.55 5.94 6.56
N ARG A 558 -33.04 5.77 7.77
CA ARG A 558 -34.36 5.12 8.02
C ARG A 558 -35.45 6.10 8.44
N GLN A 559 -35.12 7.23 9.05
CA GLN A 559 -36.07 8.31 9.40
C GLN A 559 -37.33 7.79 10.10
N LEU A 560 -37.14 7.01 11.17
CA LEU A 560 -38.21 6.32 11.95
C LEU A 560 -38.95 5.20 11.20
N ALA A 561 -38.57 4.90 9.94
CA ALA A 561 -39.02 3.67 9.28
C ALA A 561 -38.36 2.43 9.91
N SER A 562 -38.94 1.28 9.70
CA SER A 562 -38.43 0.02 10.24
C SER A 562 -36.95 -0.22 9.88
N PRO A 563 -36.18 -0.88 10.75
CA PRO A 563 -34.77 -1.15 10.52
C PRO A 563 -34.49 -1.92 9.24
N SER A 564 -33.28 -1.77 8.70
CA SER A 564 -32.81 -2.52 7.52
C SER A 564 -31.48 -3.21 7.79
N ALA A 565 -31.28 -4.35 7.13
CA ALA A 565 -30.04 -5.09 7.19
C ALA A 565 -29.58 -5.54 5.81
N GLU A 566 -28.26 -5.52 5.59
CA GLU A 566 -27.61 -6.04 4.41
C GLU A 566 -26.46 -6.97 4.84
N TYR A 567 -26.36 -8.12 4.18
CA TYR A 567 -25.23 -9.03 4.31
C TYR A 567 -24.72 -9.43 2.93
N LYS A 568 -23.44 -9.25 2.69
CA LYS A 568 -22.77 -9.69 1.46
C LYS A 568 -21.48 -10.43 1.80
N LYS A 569 -21.25 -11.54 1.13
CA LYS A 569 -20.01 -12.29 1.22
C LYS A 569 -19.45 -12.56 -0.16
N THR A 570 -18.18 -12.18 -0.36
CA THR A 570 -17.44 -12.44 -1.59
C THR A 570 -16.25 -13.34 -1.25
N ASN A 571 -16.11 -14.45 -1.95
CA ASN A 571 -14.93 -15.30 -1.89
C ASN A 571 -14.21 -15.25 -3.23
N GLU A 572 -12.93 -14.87 -3.20
CA GLU A 572 -12.08 -14.77 -4.40
C GLU A 572 -10.92 -15.75 -4.29
N GLN A 573 -10.67 -16.50 -5.34
CA GLN A 573 -9.57 -17.46 -5.45
C GLN A 573 -8.74 -17.14 -6.68
N GLN A 574 -7.45 -16.98 -6.47
CA GLN A 574 -6.48 -16.71 -7.52
C GLN A 574 -5.41 -17.80 -7.53
N ILE A 575 -5.11 -18.34 -8.70
CA ILE A 575 -4.00 -19.29 -8.90
C ILE A 575 -3.10 -18.69 -9.97
N THR A 576 -1.81 -18.59 -9.69
CA THR A 576 -0.79 -18.18 -10.66
C THR A 576 0.30 -19.24 -10.69
N PHE A 577 0.64 -19.70 -11.90
CA PHE A 577 1.73 -20.65 -12.14
C PHE A 577 2.71 -20.06 -13.11
N THR A 578 3.94 -19.83 -12.66
CA THR A 578 4.98 -19.15 -13.42
C THR A 578 6.22 -20.03 -13.54
N ASN A 579 6.75 -20.13 -14.76
CA ASN A 579 8.00 -20.81 -15.07
C ASN A 579 8.94 -19.84 -15.78
N VAL A 580 10.19 -19.78 -15.33
CA VAL A 580 11.23 -18.90 -15.86
C VAL A 580 12.47 -19.73 -16.15
N LEU A 581 12.92 -19.72 -17.39
CA LEU A 581 14.21 -20.26 -17.79
C LEU A 581 15.13 -19.09 -18.11
N ASN A 582 16.20 -18.93 -17.34
CA ASN A 582 17.17 -17.85 -17.49
C ASN A 582 18.56 -18.42 -17.83
N TYR A 583 19.19 -17.88 -18.87
CA TYR A 583 20.55 -18.22 -19.26
C TYR A 583 21.42 -16.97 -19.26
N LYS A 584 22.44 -16.96 -18.42
CA LYS A 584 23.41 -15.84 -18.30
C LYS A 584 24.81 -16.32 -18.65
N LYS A 585 25.45 -15.60 -19.57
CA LYS A 585 26.83 -15.87 -20.01
C LYS A 585 27.61 -14.58 -20.19
N VAL A 586 28.81 -14.54 -19.65
CA VAL A 586 29.78 -13.45 -19.85
C VAL A 586 30.95 -14.00 -20.66
N LEU A 587 31.30 -13.34 -21.78
CA LEU A 587 32.36 -13.70 -22.71
C LEU A 587 33.16 -12.42 -22.99
N ASN A 588 34.32 -12.26 -22.35
CA ASN A 588 35.12 -11.05 -22.42
C ASN A 588 34.33 -9.78 -22.24
N ASP A 589 34.23 -8.94 -23.25
CA ASP A 589 33.49 -7.67 -23.26
C ASP A 589 31.97 -7.83 -23.47
N HIS A 590 31.50 -9.06 -23.64
CA HIS A 590 30.10 -9.36 -23.95
C HIS A 590 29.38 -10.02 -22.76
N SER A 591 28.29 -9.47 -22.31
CA SER A 591 27.39 -10.10 -21.34
C SER A 591 26.01 -10.31 -21.97
N LEU A 592 25.55 -11.55 -21.94
CA LEU A 592 24.24 -11.96 -22.49
C LEU A 592 23.41 -12.58 -21.36
N ASP A 593 22.19 -12.11 -21.20
CA ASP A 593 21.18 -12.65 -20.28
C ASP A 593 19.86 -12.85 -21.01
N VAL A 594 19.46 -14.09 -21.18
CA VAL A 594 18.22 -14.48 -21.91
C VAL A 594 17.24 -15.10 -20.95
N SER A 595 16.02 -14.61 -20.96
CA SER A 595 14.92 -15.14 -20.13
C SER A 595 13.76 -15.57 -21.01
N LEU A 596 13.23 -16.78 -20.77
CA LEU A 596 11.98 -17.27 -21.32
C LEU A 596 11.02 -17.48 -20.15
N VAL A 597 9.81 -16.95 -20.29
CA VAL A 597 8.78 -17.00 -19.25
C VAL A 597 7.49 -17.59 -19.80
N HIS A 598 6.90 -18.48 -19.04
CA HIS A 598 5.52 -18.94 -19.19
C HIS A 598 4.76 -18.59 -17.90
N ASP A 599 3.65 -17.88 -18.03
CA ASP A 599 2.82 -17.44 -16.91
C ASP A 599 1.35 -17.75 -17.18
N MET A 600 0.69 -18.39 -16.23
CA MET A 600 -0.73 -18.71 -16.27
C MET A 600 -1.40 -18.20 -15.00
N GLN A 601 -2.47 -17.45 -15.16
CA GLN A 601 -3.27 -16.95 -14.04
C GLN A 601 -4.74 -17.31 -14.26
N THR A 602 -5.41 -17.74 -13.18
CA THR A 602 -6.86 -17.91 -13.12
C THR A 602 -7.40 -17.21 -11.89
N ASP A 603 -8.58 -16.68 -12.03
CA ASP A 603 -9.30 -15.99 -10.95
C ASP A 603 -10.77 -16.44 -10.95
N LYS A 604 -11.32 -16.62 -9.74
CA LYS A 604 -12.72 -16.99 -9.53
C LYS A 604 -13.26 -16.19 -8.34
N ALA A 605 -14.33 -15.44 -8.55
CA ALA A 605 -15.04 -14.73 -7.52
C ALA A 605 -16.49 -15.25 -7.38
N GLU A 606 -16.90 -15.54 -6.16
CA GLU A 606 -18.25 -15.96 -5.79
C GLU A 606 -18.85 -14.95 -4.82
N LEU A 607 -20.01 -14.40 -5.19
CA LEU A 607 -20.76 -13.43 -4.38
C LEU A 607 -22.09 -14.02 -3.97
N VAL A 608 -22.40 -13.89 -2.68
CA VAL A 608 -23.73 -14.14 -2.12
C VAL A 608 -24.12 -12.91 -1.28
N GLY A 609 -25.36 -12.45 -1.41
CA GLY A 609 -25.84 -11.32 -0.65
C GLY A 609 -27.35 -11.31 -0.43
N LEU A 610 -27.76 -10.72 0.67
CA LEU A 610 -29.16 -10.54 1.09
C LEU A 610 -29.33 -9.10 1.58
N THR A 611 -30.45 -8.47 1.26
CA THR A 611 -30.86 -7.17 1.82
C THR A 611 -32.32 -7.29 2.26
N GLY A 612 -32.61 -6.95 3.50
CA GLY A 612 -33.95 -7.01 4.09
C GLY A 612 -34.32 -5.69 4.76
N GLN A 613 -35.65 -5.43 4.82
CA GLN A 613 -36.22 -4.32 5.57
C GLN A 613 -37.28 -4.86 6.54
N ASP A 614 -37.77 -3.97 7.37
CA ASP A 614 -38.81 -4.25 8.37
C ASP A 614 -38.39 -5.34 9.37
N MET A 615 -37.15 -5.24 9.82
CA MET A 615 -36.58 -6.15 10.82
C MET A 615 -37.39 -6.07 12.11
N PRO A 616 -37.87 -7.21 12.67
CA PRO A 616 -38.79 -7.23 13.83
C PRO A 616 -38.10 -6.84 15.15
N TYR A 617 -36.78 -6.82 15.21
CA TYR A 617 -36.01 -6.55 16.44
C TYR A 617 -34.87 -5.54 16.19
N TYR A 618 -34.32 -5.00 17.26
CA TYR A 618 -33.01 -4.39 17.27
C TYR A 618 -31.98 -5.49 16.96
N GLY A 619 -31.88 -5.81 15.70
CA GLY A 619 -31.06 -6.91 15.21
C GLY A 619 -29.66 -6.44 14.84
N SER A 620 -28.96 -7.32 14.20
CA SER A 620 -27.71 -7.03 13.53
C SER A 620 -27.82 -7.48 12.08
N TRP A 621 -26.89 -7.09 11.25
CA TRP A 621 -26.82 -7.49 9.84
C TRP A 621 -26.78 -9.02 9.64
N PHE A 622 -26.37 -9.83 10.63
CA PHE A 622 -26.44 -11.29 10.53
C PHE A 622 -27.84 -11.88 10.74
N ASN A 623 -28.81 -11.07 11.13
CA ASN A 623 -30.22 -11.46 11.28
C ASN A 623 -31.09 -11.08 10.06
N VAL A 624 -30.51 -10.77 8.92
CA VAL A 624 -31.24 -10.32 7.72
C VAL A 624 -32.33 -11.30 7.28
N ASN A 625 -32.27 -12.57 7.66
CA ASN A 625 -33.30 -13.59 7.39
C ASN A 625 -34.60 -13.38 8.20
N GLU A 626 -34.54 -12.59 9.26
CA GLU A 626 -35.72 -12.24 10.09
C GLU A 626 -36.58 -11.14 9.44
N ALA A 627 -36.09 -10.51 8.37
CA ALA A 627 -36.86 -9.52 7.63
C ALA A 627 -38.04 -10.18 6.91
N PRO A 628 -39.28 -9.71 7.08
CA PRO A 628 -40.43 -10.23 6.36
C PRO A 628 -40.27 -10.03 4.84
N ASP A 629 -39.69 -8.92 4.44
CA ASP A 629 -39.37 -8.60 3.06
C ASP A 629 -37.85 -8.63 2.81
N VAL A 630 -37.37 -9.68 2.11
CA VAL A 630 -36.01 -9.75 1.57
C VAL A 630 -36.04 -9.27 0.12
N PHE A 631 -35.68 -8.00 -0.10
CA PHE A 631 -35.76 -7.35 -1.42
C PHE A 631 -34.72 -7.87 -2.39
N THR A 632 -33.49 -8.08 -1.94
CA THR A 632 -32.40 -8.44 -2.81
C THR A 632 -31.80 -9.76 -2.37
N ARG A 633 -31.72 -10.68 -3.36
CA ARG A 633 -31.01 -11.96 -3.24
C ARG A 633 -29.97 -11.99 -4.35
N LEU A 634 -28.70 -11.83 -3.98
CA LEU A 634 -27.59 -11.81 -4.91
C LEU A 634 -26.88 -13.16 -4.90
N SER A 635 -26.65 -13.70 -6.08
CA SER A 635 -25.76 -14.86 -6.24
C SER A 635 -25.09 -14.74 -7.62
N SER A 636 -23.78 -14.71 -7.66
CA SER A 636 -23.03 -14.65 -8.90
C SER A 636 -21.68 -15.34 -8.79
N VAL A 637 -21.22 -15.84 -9.92
CA VAL A 637 -19.86 -16.42 -10.07
C VAL A 637 -19.21 -15.75 -11.27
N ARG A 638 -18.00 -15.21 -11.06
CA ARG A 638 -17.17 -14.62 -12.12
C ARG A 638 -15.87 -15.39 -12.23
N LYS A 639 -15.39 -15.60 -13.46
CA LYS A 639 -14.13 -16.30 -13.73
C LYS A 639 -13.42 -15.64 -14.90
N TRP A 640 -12.08 -15.51 -14.77
CA TRP A 640 -11.25 -15.15 -15.90
C TRP A 640 -9.91 -15.90 -15.85
N ALA A 641 -9.23 -15.93 -16.98
CA ALA A 641 -7.94 -16.55 -17.13
C ALA A 641 -7.06 -15.72 -18.07
N LEU A 642 -5.75 -15.74 -17.80
CA LEU A 642 -4.71 -15.13 -18.62
C LEU A 642 -3.60 -16.15 -18.81
N LEU A 643 -3.12 -16.32 -20.06
CA LEU A 643 -2.00 -17.16 -20.41
C LEU A 643 -0.98 -16.34 -21.19
N SER A 644 0.29 -16.45 -20.84
CA SER A 644 1.32 -15.57 -21.36
C SER A 644 2.63 -16.30 -21.65
N PHE A 645 3.30 -15.90 -22.73
CA PHE A 645 4.65 -16.32 -23.09
C PHE A 645 5.52 -15.10 -23.33
N MET A 646 6.73 -15.07 -22.78
CA MET A 646 7.64 -13.94 -22.94
C MET A 646 9.06 -14.43 -23.24
N GLY A 647 9.72 -13.74 -24.16
CA GLY A 647 11.16 -13.84 -24.39
C GLY A 647 11.81 -12.47 -24.13
N ARG A 648 12.90 -12.45 -23.37
CA ARG A 648 13.71 -11.25 -23.10
C ARG A 648 15.18 -11.52 -23.35
N VAL A 649 15.87 -10.56 -23.96
CA VAL A 649 17.31 -10.59 -24.18
C VAL A 649 17.89 -9.29 -23.64
N ASN A 650 18.77 -9.39 -22.64
CA ASN A 650 19.60 -8.28 -22.18
C ASN A 650 21.02 -8.54 -22.70
N TYR A 651 21.56 -7.60 -23.44
CA TYR A 651 22.92 -7.66 -23.98
C TYR A 651 23.71 -6.43 -23.57
N THR A 652 24.88 -6.64 -23.00
CA THR A 652 25.78 -5.57 -22.62
C THR A 652 27.13 -5.76 -23.32
N PHE A 653 27.60 -4.68 -23.95
CA PHE A 653 28.92 -4.65 -24.64
C PHE A 653 29.85 -3.69 -23.94
N LYS A 654 31.05 -4.19 -23.55
CA LYS A 654 32.10 -3.45 -22.84
C LYS A 654 31.60 -2.72 -21.56
N ASP A 655 30.58 -3.26 -20.93
CA ASP A 655 29.91 -2.63 -19.80
C ASP A 655 29.37 -1.18 -20.04
N ARG A 656 29.29 -0.73 -21.30
CA ARG A 656 28.93 0.64 -21.68
C ARG A 656 27.66 0.73 -22.49
N TYR A 657 27.47 -0.19 -23.44
CA TYR A 657 26.31 -0.21 -24.32
C TYR A 657 25.38 -1.33 -23.92
N LEU A 658 24.16 -0.97 -23.52
CA LEU A 658 23.19 -1.92 -23.04
C LEU A 658 21.99 -1.93 -23.98
N LEU A 659 21.54 -3.12 -24.34
CA LEU A 659 20.35 -3.37 -25.16
C LEU A 659 19.44 -4.35 -24.44
N THR A 660 18.18 -4.00 -24.31
CA THR A 660 17.10 -4.90 -23.85
C THR A 660 16.06 -5.04 -24.95
N LEU A 661 15.79 -6.28 -25.36
CA LEU A 661 14.72 -6.65 -26.26
C LEU A 661 13.72 -7.54 -25.50
N THR A 662 12.43 -7.21 -25.57
CA THR A 662 11.39 -8.04 -24.96
C THR A 662 10.26 -8.24 -25.97
N GLY A 663 9.78 -9.46 -26.08
CA GLY A 663 8.56 -9.80 -26.80
C GLY A 663 7.66 -10.63 -25.90
N ARG A 664 6.41 -10.21 -25.71
CA ARG A 664 5.43 -10.93 -24.89
C ARG A 664 4.16 -11.17 -25.70
N TYR A 665 3.59 -12.35 -25.55
CA TYR A 665 2.36 -12.79 -26.20
C TYR A 665 1.36 -13.22 -25.14
N ASP A 666 0.28 -12.43 -24.99
CA ASP A 666 -0.72 -12.58 -23.94
C ASP A 666 -2.08 -12.97 -24.51
N GLY A 667 -2.78 -13.91 -23.85
CA GLY A 667 -4.13 -14.34 -24.22
C GLY A 667 -5.09 -14.23 -23.02
N SER A 668 -6.11 -13.38 -23.15
CA SER A 668 -7.12 -13.11 -22.11
C SER A 668 -8.48 -13.75 -22.44
N SER A 669 -9.10 -14.40 -21.44
CA SER A 669 -10.44 -14.95 -21.57
C SER A 669 -11.55 -13.89 -21.61
N ARG A 670 -11.24 -12.64 -21.21
CA ARG A 670 -12.20 -11.52 -21.19
C ARG A 670 -12.54 -10.99 -22.57
N LEU A 671 -11.71 -11.29 -23.57
CA LEU A 671 -11.83 -10.77 -24.94
C LEU A 671 -12.52 -11.73 -25.87
N ALA A 672 -12.99 -11.21 -27.02
CA ALA A 672 -13.74 -11.94 -28.01
C ALA A 672 -12.92 -13.06 -28.67
N LYS A 673 -13.62 -14.10 -29.15
CA LYS A 673 -12.99 -15.18 -29.89
C LYS A 673 -12.33 -14.62 -31.18
N GLY A 674 -11.03 -14.89 -31.34
CA GLY A 674 -10.20 -14.34 -32.43
C GLY A 674 -9.33 -13.14 -31.96
N ASN A 675 -9.75 -12.36 -30.97
CA ASN A 675 -9.03 -11.19 -30.49
C ASN A 675 -8.46 -11.39 -29.06
N LYS A 676 -8.46 -12.64 -28.57
CA LYS A 676 -7.96 -12.97 -27.22
C LYS A 676 -6.46 -12.76 -27.09
N TRP A 677 -5.70 -12.95 -28.15
CA TRP A 677 -4.25 -12.93 -28.16
C TRP A 677 -3.70 -11.69 -28.83
N ASP A 678 -2.68 -11.07 -28.22
CA ASP A 678 -1.95 -9.96 -28.81
C ASP A 678 -0.46 -10.00 -28.43
N PHE A 679 0.38 -9.31 -29.21
CA PHE A 679 1.82 -9.29 -29.09
C PHE A 679 2.33 -7.91 -28.68
N PHE A 680 3.11 -7.86 -27.59
CA PHE A 680 3.62 -6.64 -26.96
C PHE A 680 5.16 -6.60 -27.03
N PRO A 681 5.75 -5.93 -28.06
CA PRO A 681 7.19 -5.75 -28.17
C PRO A 681 7.67 -4.55 -27.36
N SER A 682 8.93 -4.63 -26.88
CA SER A 682 9.66 -3.47 -26.35
C SER A 682 11.15 -3.53 -26.63
N VAL A 683 11.78 -2.35 -26.77
CA VAL A 683 13.20 -2.15 -27.00
C VAL A 683 13.69 -1.05 -26.08
N ALA A 684 14.82 -1.27 -25.40
CA ALA A 684 15.49 -0.22 -24.65
C ALA A 684 16.98 -0.26 -24.89
N LEU A 685 17.56 0.93 -24.97
CA LEU A 685 18.97 1.19 -25.14
C LEU A 685 19.47 2.03 -23.97
N ALA A 686 20.67 1.72 -23.46
CA ALA A 686 21.34 2.61 -22.53
C ALA A 686 22.83 2.71 -22.89
N TRP A 687 23.36 3.93 -22.70
CA TRP A 687 24.75 4.24 -22.94
C TRP A 687 25.37 4.87 -21.69
N ARG A 688 26.35 4.18 -21.09
CA ARG A 688 27.14 4.72 -19.99
C ARG A 688 28.24 5.60 -20.54
N MET A 689 27.99 6.89 -20.58
CA MET A 689 28.90 7.87 -21.16
C MET A 689 30.14 8.12 -20.27
N ASN A 690 29.96 8.02 -18.95
CA ASN A 690 31.09 8.23 -18.01
C ASN A 690 32.21 7.19 -18.16
N ASP A 691 31.93 6.00 -18.71
CA ASP A 691 32.95 4.94 -18.92
C ASP A 691 33.70 5.11 -20.24
N GLU A 692 33.32 6.11 -21.06
CA GLU A 692 34.05 6.42 -22.30
C GLU A 692 35.39 7.13 -22.06
N SER A 693 36.35 6.90 -22.96
CA SER A 693 37.69 7.44 -22.81
C SER A 693 37.76 8.96 -22.69
N PHE A 694 36.78 9.68 -23.29
CA PHE A 694 36.76 11.13 -23.27
C PHE A 694 36.11 11.72 -22.00
N LEU A 695 35.42 10.93 -21.17
CA LEU A 695 34.80 11.35 -19.88
C LEU A 695 35.44 10.65 -18.67
N ARG A 696 36.16 9.57 -18.86
CA ARG A 696 36.71 8.72 -17.81
C ARG A 696 37.67 9.44 -16.86
N GLU A 697 38.37 10.46 -17.36
CA GLU A 697 39.33 11.26 -16.58
C GLU A 697 38.69 12.51 -15.94
N VAL A 698 37.38 12.65 -16.02
CA VAL A 698 36.64 13.77 -15.43
C VAL A 698 36.28 13.44 -13.98
N ASP A 699 37.14 13.80 -13.03
CA ASP A 699 37.00 13.42 -11.60
C ASP A 699 35.69 13.82 -10.93
N TRP A 700 35.07 14.94 -11.36
CA TRP A 700 33.83 15.39 -10.79
C TRP A 700 32.59 14.66 -11.34
N LEU A 701 32.71 13.91 -12.44
CA LEU A 701 31.66 13.16 -13.09
C LEU A 701 31.66 11.70 -12.62
N SER A 702 30.76 11.34 -11.72
CA SER A 702 30.70 9.99 -11.14
C SER A 702 29.82 9.04 -11.95
N ASN A 703 28.77 9.56 -12.59
CA ASN A 703 27.86 8.79 -13.43
C ASN A 703 27.23 9.70 -14.49
N LEU A 704 27.14 9.20 -15.72
CA LEU A 704 26.34 9.80 -16.79
C LEU A 704 25.86 8.70 -17.72
N LYS A 705 24.55 8.43 -17.70
CA LYS A 705 23.94 7.38 -18.52
C LYS A 705 22.72 7.93 -19.27
N LEU A 706 22.73 7.79 -20.59
CA LEU A 706 21.57 8.08 -21.45
C LEU A 706 20.73 6.81 -21.61
N ARG A 707 19.42 6.93 -21.51
CA ARG A 707 18.45 5.85 -21.69
C ARG A 707 17.40 6.24 -22.76
N LEU A 708 17.08 5.30 -23.65
CA LEU A 708 16.03 5.43 -24.64
C LEU A 708 15.20 4.16 -24.59
N SER A 709 13.90 4.28 -24.48
CA SER A 709 13.01 3.11 -24.55
C SER A 709 11.75 3.38 -25.35
N TRP A 710 11.29 2.34 -26.04
CA TRP A 710 10.03 2.23 -26.72
C TRP A 710 9.39 0.90 -26.41
N GLY A 711 8.08 0.86 -26.26
CA GLY A 711 7.38 -0.38 -26.08
C GLY A 711 5.88 -0.23 -26.16
N ASN A 712 5.22 -1.37 -26.35
CA ASN A 712 3.79 -1.50 -26.35
C ASN A 712 3.32 -2.39 -25.21
N SER A 713 2.21 -2.05 -24.58
CA SER A 713 1.56 -2.81 -23.51
C SER A 713 0.05 -2.83 -23.69
N GLY A 714 -0.60 -3.90 -23.26
CA GLY A 714 -2.05 -4.08 -23.38
C GLY A 714 -2.78 -3.80 -22.08
N ASN A 715 -4.11 -3.61 -22.16
CA ASN A 715 -5.01 -3.57 -21.03
C ASN A 715 -6.30 -4.34 -21.34
N THR A 716 -6.79 -5.12 -20.38
CA THR A 716 -8.08 -5.86 -20.46
C THR A 716 -8.85 -5.75 -19.15
N ALA A 717 -8.63 -4.70 -18.38
CA ALA A 717 -9.27 -4.50 -17.07
C ALA A 717 -10.74 -4.05 -17.23
N ILE A 718 -11.54 -4.88 -17.91
CA ILE A 718 -12.99 -4.78 -18.05
C ILE A 718 -13.68 -5.94 -17.35
N SER A 719 -15.01 -5.84 -17.21
CA SER A 719 -15.82 -6.91 -16.63
C SER A 719 -15.68 -8.21 -17.41
N GLU A 720 -15.70 -9.32 -16.70
CA GLU A 720 -15.80 -10.65 -17.29
C GLU A 720 -17.12 -10.73 -18.10
N TYR A 721 -17.07 -11.44 -19.23
CA TYR A 721 -18.21 -11.64 -20.13
C TYR A 721 -18.72 -10.39 -20.87
N ALA A 722 -18.01 -9.26 -20.84
CA ALA A 722 -18.38 -8.02 -21.55
C ALA A 722 -18.61 -8.23 -23.07
N THR A 723 -18.04 -9.30 -23.64
CA THR A 723 -18.24 -9.68 -25.06
C THR A 723 -19.56 -10.37 -25.35
N GLN A 724 -20.29 -10.84 -24.31
CA GLN A 724 -21.47 -11.71 -24.48
C GLN A 724 -22.80 -10.95 -24.40
N GLY A 725 -22.78 -9.72 -23.85
CA GLY A 725 -23.97 -8.98 -23.49
C GLY A 725 -24.63 -9.53 -22.22
N ALA A 726 -25.48 -8.73 -21.60
CA ALA A 726 -26.18 -9.09 -20.38
C ALA A 726 -27.70 -9.22 -20.60
N LEU A 727 -28.34 -10.06 -19.79
CA LEU A 727 -29.79 -10.19 -19.71
C LEU A 727 -30.28 -9.57 -18.41
N GLY A 728 -31.15 -8.60 -18.48
CA GLY A 728 -31.90 -8.05 -17.35
C GLY A 728 -33.18 -8.84 -17.05
N LYS A 729 -33.57 -8.89 -15.79
CA LYS A 729 -34.88 -9.43 -15.38
C LYS A 729 -35.90 -8.31 -15.43
N TYR A 730 -37.05 -8.58 -16.04
CA TYR A 730 -38.18 -7.67 -16.13
C TYR A 730 -39.45 -8.38 -15.71
N VAL A 731 -40.25 -7.67 -14.93
CA VAL A 731 -41.58 -8.18 -14.54
C VAL A 731 -42.63 -7.64 -15.49
N TYR A 732 -43.40 -8.52 -16.07
CA TYR A 732 -44.57 -8.21 -16.90
C TYR A 732 -45.83 -8.53 -16.13
N TYR A 733 -46.84 -7.68 -16.26
CA TYR A 733 -48.18 -7.89 -15.73
C TYR A 733 -49.09 -8.21 -16.88
N PHE A 734 -49.75 -9.38 -16.84
CA PHE A 734 -50.71 -9.81 -17.84
C PHE A 734 -52.14 -9.75 -17.32
N GLY A 735 -53.02 -9.08 -18.08
CA GLY A 735 -54.44 -9.02 -17.80
C GLY A 735 -54.81 -8.12 -16.63
N THR A 736 -56.08 -8.22 -16.16
CA THR A 736 -56.69 -7.43 -15.08
C THR A 736 -56.51 -8.03 -13.69
N THR A 737 -55.80 -9.16 -13.58
CA THR A 737 -55.70 -9.94 -12.33
C THR A 737 -54.34 -9.78 -11.65
N GLU A 738 -53.55 -8.76 -11.99
CA GLU A 738 -52.21 -8.45 -11.38
C GLU A 738 -51.27 -9.65 -11.34
N GLN A 739 -51.41 -10.64 -12.23
CA GLN A 739 -50.45 -11.74 -12.30
C GLN A 739 -49.12 -11.26 -12.94
N SER A 740 -48.08 -11.22 -12.13
CA SER A 740 -46.75 -10.89 -12.59
C SER A 740 -46.08 -12.12 -13.23
N ALA A 741 -45.49 -11.94 -14.40
CA ALA A 741 -44.60 -12.93 -15.02
C ALA A 741 -43.19 -12.39 -15.15
N MET A 742 -42.19 -13.19 -14.76
CA MET A 742 -40.79 -12.83 -14.87
C MET A 742 -40.32 -13.07 -16.32
N GLY A 743 -39.87 -12.00 -16.97
CA GLY A 743 -39.23 -12.05 -18.30
C GLY A 743 -37.72 -11.75 -18.24
N TYR A 744 -37.07 -11.97 -19.36
CA TYR A 744 -35.65 -11.61 -19.55
C TYR A 744 -35.52 -10.79 -20.82
N LEU A 745 -34.83 -9.65 -20.73
CA LEU A 745 -34.56 -8.76 -21.85
C LEU A 745 -33.06 -8.54 -21.97
N PRO A 746 -32.46 -8.59 -23.19
CA PRO A 746 -31.09 -8.16 -23.36
C PRO A 746 -30.93 -6.67 -23.00
N THR A 747 -29.99 -6.36 -22.10
CA THR A 747 -29.69 -4.99 -21.67
C THR A 747 -28.43 -4.43 -22.30
N GLU A 748 -27.52 -5.30 -22.68
CA GLU A 748 -26.24 -4.94 -23.31
C GLU A 748 -26.13 -5.62 -24.68
N LEU A 749 -25.72 -4.87 -25.67
CA LEU A 749 -25.45 -5.43 -27.00
C LEU A 749 -24.07 -6.10 -26.98
N ALA A 750 -24.05 -7.40 -27.28
CA ALA A 750 -22.82 -8.19 -27.40
C ALA A 750 -21.86 -7.64 -28.46
N ASN A 751 -20.54 -7.66 -28.19
CA ASN A 751 -19.51 -7.32 -29.16
C ASN A 751 -18.51 -8.48 -29.33
N ASN A 752 -18.67 -9.20 -30.41
CA ASN A 752 -17.80 -10.33 -30.76
C ASN A 752 -16.45 -9.93 -31.39
N GLN A 753 -16.15 -8.64 -31.49
CA GLN A 753 -14.89 -8.11 -32.03
C GLN A 753 -14.06 -7.40 -30.95
N LEU A 754 -14.52 -7.43 -29.68
CA LEU A 754 -13.83 -6.75 -28.60
C LEU A 754 -12.42 -7.32 -28.39
N GLY A 755 -11.42 -6.45 -28.55
CA GLY A 755 -9.99 -6.76 -28.46
C GLY A 755 -9.27 -5.99 -27.35
N TRP A 756 -7.96 -5.94 -27.44
CA TRP A 756 -7.07 -5.27 -26.49
C TRP A 756 -7.12 -3.74 -26.62
N GLU A 757 -7.09 -3.05 -25.51
CA GLU A 757 -6.66 -1.66 -25.43
C GLU A 757 -5.12 -1.67 -25.41
N SER A 758 -4.48 -0.80 -26.21
CA SER A 758 -3.04 -0.81 -26.42
C SER A 758 -2.42 0.56 -26.09
N THR A 759 -1.36 0.55 -25.28
CA THR A 759 -0.59 1.74 -24.88
C THR A 759 0.81 1.66 -25.44
N GLU A 760 1.16 2.61 -26.32
CA GLU A 760 2.50 2.81 -26.88
C GLU A 760 3.21 3.94 -26.14
N GLU A 761 4.43 3.68 -25.69
CA GLU A 761 5.21 4.64 -24.92
C GLU A 761 6.61 4.83 -25.50
N TYR A 762 7.06 6.10 -25.54
CA TYR A 762 8.41 6.56 -25.81
C TYR A 762 8.97 7.25 -24.58
N ASN A 763 10.18 6.88 -24.14
CA ASN A 763 10.84 7.48 -23.00
C ASN A 763 12.30 7.81 -23.31
N VAL A 764 12.75 8.99 -22.89
CA VAL A 764 14.14 9.44 -22.92
C VAL A 764 14.52 9.80 -21.51
N GLY A 765 15.60 9.23 -21.01
CA GLY A 765 16.07 9.47 -19.64
C GLY A 765 17.58 9.70 -19.56
N VAL A 766 17.99 10.52 -18.60
CA VAL A 766 19.38 10.76 -18.25
C VAL A 766 19.55 10.51 -16.76
N ASP A 767 20.45 9.57 -16.41
CA ASP A 767 20.90 9.39 -15.04
C ASP A 767 22.25 10.09 -14.88
N PHE A 768 22.43 10.89 -13.82
CA PHE A 768 23.66 11.64 -13.57
C PHE A 768 24.14 11.49 -12.13
N GLY A 769 25.44 11.66 -11.95
CA GLY A 769 26.08 11.69 -10.64
C GLY A 769 27.33 12.54 -10.68
N PHE A 770 27.49 13.45 -9.73
CA PHE A 770 28.60 14.38 -9.62
C PHE A 770 29.23 14.31 -8.23
N LEU A 771 30.54 14.64 -8.16
CA LEU A 771 31.29 14.78 -6.91
C LEU A 771 31.19 13.51 -6.02
N ASN A 772 31.55 12.35 -6.56
CA ASN A 772 31.39 11.03 -5.93
C ASN A 772 29.94 10.75 -5.51
N ASN A 773 28.98 11.03 -6.41
CA ASN A 773 27.54 10.90 -6.20
C ASN A 773 26.97 11.77 -5.06
N ARG A 774 27.70 12.79 -4.58
CA ARG A 774 27.12 13.77 -3.63
C ARG A 774 25.96 14.54 -4.22
N ILE A 775 25.88 14.63 -5.53
CA ILE A 775 24.74 15.10 -6.30
C ILE A 775 24.43 14.02 -7.31
N SER A 776 23.29 13.37 -7.21
CA SER A 776 22.87 12.34 -8.14
C SER A 776 21.40 12.44 -8.44
N GLY A 777 20.97 11.91 -9.59
CA GLY A 777 19.55 11.97 -9.93
C GLY A 777 19.25 11.41 -11.30
N SER A 778 17.99 11.59 -11.71
CA SER A 778 17.51 11.26 -13.04
C SER A 778 16.53 12.30 -13.56
N ILE A 779 16.50 12.46 -14.87
CA ILE A 779 15.51 13.25 -15.60
C ILE A 779 14.93 12.34 -16.67
N ASP A 780 13.62 12.17 -16.70
CA ASP A 780 12.91 11.39 -17.68
C ASP A 780 11.87 12.25 -18.40
N GLY A 781 11.78 12.17 -19.72
CA GLY A 781 10.71 12.72 -20.54
C GLY A 781 9.99 11.60 -21.27
N TYR A 782 8.67 11.63 -21.31
CA TYR A 782 7.88 10.57 -21.91
C TYR A 782 6.67 11.08 -22.69
N ILE A 783 6.25 10.27 -23.66
CA ILE A 783 4.97 10.38 -24.38
C ILE A 783 4.35 8.98 -24.41
N ARG A 784 3.11 8.88 -23.95
CA ARG A 784 2.31 7.66 -23.87
C ARG A 784 1.00 7.87 -24.62
N ASN A 785 0.75 7.06 -25.66
CA ASN A 785 -0.47 7.10 -26.47
C ASN A 785 -1.25 5.80 -26.23
N THR A 786 -2.45 5.89 -25.68
CA THR A 786 -3.37 4.75 -25.55
C THR A 786 -4.42 4.83 -26.64
N ARG A 787 -4.58 3.75 -27.38
CA ARG A 787 -5.52 3.61 -28.50
C ARG A 787 -6.43 2.42 -28.29
N ASP A 788 -7.50 2.35 -29.08
CA ASP A 788 -8.48 1.28 -29.03
C ASP A 788 -9.06 1.11 -27.62
N LEU A 789 -9.38 2.27 -26.98
CA LEU A 789 -9.88 2.28 -25.63
C LEU A 789 -11.10 1.37 -25.48
N LEU A 790 -11.13 0.60 -24.39
CA LEU A 790 -12.27 -0.21 -24.02
C LEU A 790 -13.36 0.70 -23.43
N MET A 791 -14.29 1.15 -24.29
CA MET A 791 -15.31 2.13 -23.95
C MET A 791 -16.72 1.57 -24.02
N LYS A 792 -17.56 2.02 -23.08
CA LYS A 792 -19.02 1.87 -23.17
C LYS A 792 -19.59 2.95 -24.07
N ARG A 793 -20.23 2.53 -25.18
CA ARG A 793 -20.97 3.43 -26.05
C ARG A 793 -22.45 3.30 -25.74
N ASN A 794 -23.06 4.35 -25.24
CA ASN A 794 -24.51 4.40 -25.05
C ASN A 794 -25.22 4.29 -26.40
N LEU A 795 -26.29 3.53 -26.45
CA LEU A 795 -27.09 3.32 -27.65
C LEU A 795 -28.43 4.06 -27.55
N PRO A 796 -29.00 4.49 -28.69
CA PRO A 796 -30.32 5.07 -28.68
C PRO A 796 -31.35 4.09 -28.09
N ILE A 797 -32.28 4.59 -27.28
CA ILE A 797 -33.25 3.75 -26.54
C ILE A 797 -34.13 2.89 -27.44
N ASN A 798 -34.34 3.34 -28.68
CA ASN A 798 -35.12 2.59 -29.71
C ASN A 798 -34.39 1.32 -30.18
N THR A 799 -33.11 1.11 -29.88
CA THR A 799 -32.38 -0.12 -30.18
C THR A 799 -32.76 -1.27 -29.24
N GLY A 800 -33.38 -0.97 -28.11
CA GLY A 800 -33.68 -1.94 -27.04
C GLY A 800 -32.47 -2.29 -26.17
N TYR A 801 -31.31 -1.64 -26.36
CA TYR A 801 -30.09 -1.82 -25.56
C TYR A 801 -29.65 -0.50 -24.92
N GLU A 802 -29.08 -0.58 -23.74
CA GLU A 802 -28.53 0.60 -23.03
C GLU A 802 -27.16 1.01 -23.62
N PHE A 803 -26.25 0.05 -23.80
CA PHE A 803 -24.91 0.28 -24.31
C PHE A 803 -24.29 -0.97 -24.97
N THR A 804 -23.15 -0.75 -25.59
CA THR A 804 -22.24 -1.81 -26.08
C THR A 804 -20.79 -1.45 -25.72
N TRP A 805 -19.95 -2.45 -25.50
CA TRP A 805 -18.51 -2.27 -25.38
C TRP A 805 -17.87 -2.19 -26.76
N GLN A 806 -16.95 -1.23 -26.95
CA GLN A 806 -16.21 -1.06 -28.22
C GLN A 806 -14.77 -0.68 -27.96
N ASN A 807 -13.86 -1.07 -28.87
CA ASN A 807 -12.49 -0.57 -28.96
C ASN A 807 -12.47 0.71 -29.79
N VAL A 808 -12.58 1.86 -29.15
CA VAL A 808 -12.63 3.17 -29.84
C VAL A 808 -12.01 4.25 -28.95
N GLY A 809 -11.58 5.34 -29.58
CA GLY A 809 -11.02 6.48 -28.87
C GLY A 809 -9.52 6.34 -28.57
N LYS A 810 -8.94 7.47 -28.20
CA LYS A 810 -7.51 7.63 -27.92
C LYS A 810 -7.28 8.66 -26.81
N THR A 811 -6.33 8.36 -25.93
CA THR A 811 -5.82 9.29 -24.91
C THR A 811 -4.33 9.46 -25.06
N ARG A 812 -3.81 10.56 -24.54
CA ARG A 812 -2.37 10.83 -24.47
C ARG A 812 -1.98 11.35 -23.11
N ASN A 813 -0.86 10.83 -22.61
CA ASN A 813 -0.13 11.40 -21.48
C ASN A 813 1.27 11.79 -21.94
N SER A 814 1.72 13.01 -21.57
CA SER A 814 3.09 13.44 -21.81
C SER A 814 3.62 14.20 -20.60
N GLY A 815 4.88 13.97 -20.24
CA GLY A 815 5.38 14.56 -19.01
C GLY A 815 6.88 14.56 -18.87
N ILE A 816 7.31 15.19 -17.77
CA ILE A 816 8.70 15.26 -17.33
C ILE A 816 8.75 14.86 -15.86
N GLU A 817 9.72 14.03 -15.52
CA GLU A 817 10.01 13.56 -14.17
C GLU A 817 11.44 13.93 -13.81
N ILE A 818 11.65 14.44 -12.59
CA ILE A 818 12.98 14.77 -12.05
C ILE A 818 13.10 14.16 -10.67
N ALA A 819 14.17 13.44 -10.44
CA ALA A 819 14.59 12.98 -9.12
C ALA A 819 16.01 13.48 -8.87
N LEU A 820 16.23 14.15 -7.75
CA LEU A 820 17.52 14.69 -7.35
C LEU A 820 17.82 14.31 -5.91
N ASN A 821 18.95 13.66 -5.68
CA ASN A 821 19.43 13.29 -4.36
C ASN A 821 20.77 14.00 -4.13
N THR A 822 20.89 14.71 -3.01
CA THR A 822 22.09 15.48 -2.71
C THR A 822 22.53 15.31 -1.27
N VAL A 823 23.83 15.38 -1.07
CA VAL A 823 24.49 15.44 0.25
C VAL A 823 25.33 16.72 0.29
N PRO A 824 24.70 17.91 0.51
CA PRO A 824 25.38 19.20 0.43
C PRO A 824 26.55 19.32 1.41
N VAL A 825 26.38 18.81 2.64
CA VAL A 825 27.38 18.88 3.69
C VAL A 825 27.62 17.50 4.29
N VAL A 826 28.89 17.10 4.36
CA VAL A 826 29.38 15.93 5.10
C VAL A 826 30.58 16.35 5.90
N THR A 827 30.52 16.21 7.22
CA THR A 827 31.65 16.38 8.13
C THR A 827 31.73 15.18 9.06
N LYS A 828 32.72 15.11 9.91
CA LYS A 828 32.87 14.02 10.90
C LYS A 828 31.62 13.78 11.76
N ASP A 829 30.98 14.87 12.22
CA ASP A 829 29.87 14.78 13.15
C ASP A 829 28.54 15.21 12.56
N PHE A 830 28.52 15.75 11.32
CA PHE A 830 27.32 16.31 10.71
C PHE A 830 27.18 15.90 9.25
N ARG A 831 26.00 15.41 8.89
CA ARG A 831 25.60 15.10 7.51
C ARG A 831 24.26 15.76 7.23
N TRP A 832 24.15 16.45 6.09
CA TRP A 832 22.92 17.03 5.57
C TRP A 832 22.58 16.37 4.24
N THR A 833 21.36 15.86 4.12
CA THR A 833 20.82 15.27 2.88
C THR A 833 19.64 16.07 2.39
N VAL A 834 19.47 16.18 1.08
CA VAL A 834 18.31 16.82 0.43
C VAL A 834 17.92 15.98 -0.78
N ASP A 835 16.69 15.47 -0.78
CA ASP A 835 16.10 14.71 -1.87
C ASP A 835 14.88 15.47 -2.42
N LEU A 836 14.86 15.70 -3.72
CA LEU A 836 13.78 16.39 -4.44
C LEU A 836 13.23 15.47 -5.52
N THR A 837 11.91 15.40 -5.59
CA THR A 837 11.19 14.79 -6.70
C THR A 837 10.22 15.78 -7.30
N PHE A 838 10.08 15.75 -8.62
CA PHE A 838 9.12 16.58 -9.36
C PHE A 838 8.55 15.73 -10.50
N GLY A 839 7.24 15.82 -10.69
CA GLY A 839 6.53 15.19 -11.81
C GLY A 839 5.48 16.13 -12.39
N TYR A 840 5.58 16.39 -13.69
CA TYR A 840 4.57 17.09 -14.48
C TYR A 840 3.97 16.13 -15.47
N ASN A 841 2.63 16.07 -15.56
CA ASN A 841 1.90 15.26 -16.54
C ASN A 841 0.78 16.07 -17.20
N LYS A 842 0.73 16.06 -18.54
CA LYS A 842 -0.38 16.55 -19.34
C LYS A 842 -1.16 15.34 -19.84
N ASN A 843 -2.39 15.18 -19.35
CA ASN A 843 -3.35 14.19 -19.83
C ASN A 843 -4.30 14.84 -20.81
N GLU A 844 -4.64 14.18 -21.93
CA GLU A 844 -5.58 14.70 -22.93
C GLU A 844 -6.35 13.58 -23.65
N ILE A 845 -7.62 13.82 -23.93
CA ILE A 845 -8.45 13.03 -24.84
C ILE A 845 -8.09 13.44 -26.28
N VAL A 846 -7.66 12.49 -27.11
CA VAL A 846 -7.27 12.74 -28.50
C VAL A 846 -8.41 12.44 -29.47
N GLU A 847 -9.19 11.38 -29.18
CA GLU A 847 -10.28 10.89 -30.00
C GLU A 847 -11.30 10.13 -29.13
N LEU A 848 -12.57 10.25 -29.44
CA LEU A 848 -13.71 9.52 -28.84
C LEU A 848 -14.42 8.66 -29.89
N PHE A 849 -15.58 8.08 -29.52
CA PHE A 849 -16.34 7.18 -30.40
C PHE A 849 -16.91 7.84 -31.66
N ASN A 850 -17.07 9.16 -31.68
CA ASN A 850 -17.46 9.94 -32.88
C ASN A 850 -16.26 10.65 -33.53
N GLY A 851 -15.03 10.20 -33.28
CA GLY A 851 -13.83 10.84 -33.79
C GLY A 851 -13.40 12.02 -32.89
N LYS A 852 -13.20 13.22 -33.47
CA LYS A 852 -12.75 14.40 -32.74
C LYS A 852 -13.93 15.32 -32.37
N GLU A 853 -15.00 14.73 -31.87
CA GLU A 853 -16.17 15.42 -31.36
C GLU A 853 -16.26 15.26 -29.83
N ASP A 854 -16.62 16.34 -29.14
CA ASP A 854 -16.85 16.33 -27.71
C ASP A 854 -18.06 15.49 -27.34
N SER A 855 -18.06 14.95 -26.13
CA SER A 855 -19.19 14.23 -25.54
C SER A 855 -19.62 14.88 -24.22
N PRO A 856 -20.37 16.00 -24.27
CA PRO A 856 -20.71 16.78 -23.08
C PRO A 856 -21.47 15.97 -22.01
N GLY A 857 -22.40 15.10 -22.43
CA GLY A 857 -23.15 14.22 -21.52
C GLY A 857 -22.30 13.27 -20.71
N ASN A 858 -21.09 12.91 -21.20
CA ASN A 858 -20.11 12.11 -20.48
C ASN A 858 -19.00 12.96 -19.85
N LYS A 859 -19.05 14.29 -19.99
CA LYS A 859 -18.00 15.25 -19.60
C LYS A 859 -16.63 14.95 -20.24
N TRP A 860 -16.60 14.46 -21.48
CA TRP A 860 -15.38 14.17 -22.24
C TRP A 860 -15.20 15.18 -23.37
N PHE A 861 -14.06 15.87 -23.35
CA PHE A 861 -13.76 16.96 -24.28
C PHE A 861 -12.41 16.76 -24.94
N ILE A 862 -12.35 16.90 -26.26
CA ILE A 862 -11.13 16.72 -27.05
C ILE A 862 -10.08 17.76 -26.63
N GLY A 863 -8.84 17.30 -26.40
CA GLY A 863 -7.73 18.13 -25.97
C GLY A 863 -7.74 18.47 -24.45
N GLN A 864 -8.78 18.04 -23.71
CA GLN A 864 -8.87 18.21 -22.27
C GLN A 864 -8.50 16.92 -21.53
N PRO A 865 -8.15 17.01 -20.23
CA PRO A 865 -7.95 15.82 -19.38
C PRO A 865 -9.20 14.95 -19.26
N LEU A 866 -9.01 13.68 -18.90
CA LEU A 866 -10.10 12.72 -18.70
C LEU A 866 -11.10 13.15 -17.63
N TYR A 867 -10.61 13.79 -16.57
CA TYR A 867 -11.44 14.21 -15.44
C TYR A 867 -11.41 15.73 -15.32
N VAL A 868 -12.48 16.35 -15.81
CA VAL A 868 -12.72 17.79 -15.75
C VAL A 868 -14.15 18.08 -15.30
N GLU A 869 -14.39 19.28 -14.81
CA GLU A 869 -15.73 19.85 -14.69
C GLU A 869 -15.85 20.98 -15.72
N ARG A 870 -17.02 21.12 -16.34
CA ARG A 870 -17.40 22.28 -17.12
C ARG A 870 -18.41 23.08 -16.34
N LEU A 871 -18.03 24.31 -16.00
CA LEU A 871 -18.77 25.17 -15.09
C LEU A 871 -18.78 26.58 -15.66
N TYR A 872 -19.85 27.30 -15.39
CA TYR A 872 -19.86 28.74 -15.59
C TYR A 872 -18.84 29.42 -14.68
N LYS A 873 -18.26 30.48 -15.12
CA LYS A 873 -17.36 31.29 -14.29
C LYS A 873 -18.17 32.31 -13.52
N TYR A 874 -18.21 32.20 -12.21
CA TYR A 874 -18.83 33.14 -11.30
C TYR A 874 -17.99 34.43 -11.22
N ILE A 875 -18.58 35.57 -11.55
CA ILE A 875 -17.90 36.89 -11.56
C ILE A 875 -18.49 37.87 -10.55
N GLY A 876 -19.44 37.42 -9.71
CA GLY A 876 -20.03 38.27 -8.67
C GLY A 876 -21.55 38.18 -8.61
N VAL A 877 -22.16 39.20 -8.13
CA VAL A 877 -23.60 39.34 -7.92
C VAL A 877 -24.12 40.55 -8.67
N TRP A 878 -25.26 40.40 -9.32
CA TRP A 878 -25.93 41.53 -9.96
C TRP A 878 -26.33 42.56 -8.92
N GLN A 879 -25.87 43.81 -9.10
CA GLN A 879 -26.12 44.92 -8.20
C GLN A 879 -27.35 45.74 -8.61
N TYR A 880 -27.90 46.54 -7.69
CA TYR A 880 -29.07 47.42 -8.01
C TYR A 880 -28.81 48.34 -9.19
N GLY A 881 -27.60 48.90 -9.33
CA GLY A 881 -27.23 49.76 -10.44
C GLY A 881 -27.16 49.06 -11.79
N GLU A 882 -27.20 47.72 -11.79
CA GLU A 882 -27.10 46.84 -12.97
C GLU A 882 -28.46 46.19 -13.32
N LYS A 883 -29.57 46.67 -12.74
CA LYS A 883 -30.91 46.02 -12.86
C LYS A 883 -31.35 45.81 -14.31
N GLU A 884 -31.14 46.82 -15.16
CA GLU A 884 -31.53 46.79 -16.59
C GLU A 884 -30.68 45.78 -17.35
N GLU A 885 -29.40 45.66 -17.02
CA GLU A 885 -28.49 44.70 -17.63
C GLU A 885 -28.80 43.29 -17.17
N ALA A 886 -29.01 43.08 -15.86
CA ALA A 886 -29.41 41.82 -15.30
C ALA A 886 -30.71 41.27 -15.93
N ALA A 887 -31.66 42.15 -16.22
CA ALA A 887 -32.94 41.77 -16.84
C ALA A 887 -32.77 41.22 -18.27
N LYS A 888 -31.70 41.58 -19.01
CA LYS A 888 -31.39 40.98 -20.32
C LYS A 888 -31.09 39.49 -20.20
N TYR A 889 -30.45 39.07 -19.11
CA TYR A 889 -30.16 37.69 -18.80
C TYR A 889 -31.28 36.99 -17.99
N GLY A 890 -32.44 37.63 -17.87
CA GLY A 890 -33.56 37.08 -17.06
C GLY A 890 -33.24 37.04 -15.57
N ARG A 891 -32.40 37.98 -15.07
CA ARG A 891 -31.93 38.01 -13.69
C ARG A 891 -32.32 39.28 -12.98
N GLU A 892 -32.21 39.29 -11.66
CA GLU A 892 -32.51 40.42 -10.79
C GLU A 892 -31.31 40.74 -9.89
N PRO A 893 -31.25 41.97 -9.30
CA PRO A 893 -30.29 42.29 -8.28
C PRO A 893 -30.24 41.23 -7.15
N GLY A 894 -29.05 40.83 -6.72
CA GLY A 894 -28.81 39.78 -5.77
C GLY A 894 -28.67 38.37 -6.36
N ASN A 895 -28.97 38.19 -7.66
CA ASN A 895 -28.73 36.90 -8.33
C ASN A 895 -27.24 36.72 -8.72
N PRO A 896 -26.78 35.49 -8.91
CA PRO A 896 -25.42 35.19 -9.42
C PRO A 896 -25.19 35.86 -10.77
N LYS A 897 -24.01 36.45 -10.94
CA LYS A 897 -23.51 37.00 -12.19
C LYS A 897 -22.43 36.10 -12.76
N ILE A 898 -22.62 35.63 -13.98
CA ILE A 898 -21.76 34.69 -14.70
C ILE A 898 -21.10 35.44 -15.87
N GLU A 899 -19.89 35.00 -16.24
CA GLU A 899 -19.19 35.52 -17.44
C GLU A 899 -19.90 35.03 -18.71
N ASP A 900 -20.36 35.96 -19.55
CA ASP A 900 -20.84 35.70 -20.92
C ASP A 900 -19.61 35.78 -21.84
N VAL A 901 -19.04 34.61 -22.18
CA VAL A 901 -17.76 34.50 -22.93
C VAL A 901 -17.94 34.94 -24.39
N ASN A 902 -19.08 34.58 -24.99
CA ASN A 902 -19.36 34.84 -26.39
C ASN A 902 -20.12 36.15 -26.61
N ASN A 903 -20.53 36.87 -25.55
CA ASN A 903 -21.26 38.14 -25.54
C ASN A 903 -22.58 38.08 -26.33
N ASN A 904 -23.30 36.97 -26.28
CA ASN A 904 -24.57 36.79 -26.97
C ASN A 904 -25.79 37.23 -26.14
N GLY A 905 -25.58 37.59 -24.87
CA GLY A 905 -26.62 38.06 -23.94
C GLY A 905 -27.45 36.92 -23.31
N VAL A 906 -26.99 35.68 -23.41
CA VAL A 906 -27.64 34.48 -22.83
C VAL A 906 -26.60 33.60 -22.23
N TYR A 907 -26.85 33.06 -21.07
CA TYR A 907 -25.95 32.06 -20.48
C TYR A 907 -26.21 30.70 -21.09
N ASP A 908 -25.27 30.20 -21.91
CA ASP A 908 -25.37 28.93 -22.63
C ASP A 908 -24.09 28.06 -22.53
N GLU A 909 -24.05 26.93 -23.24
CA GLU A 909 -22.90 26.03 -23.23
C GLU A 909 -21.59 26.68 -23.74
N GLY A 910 -21.70 27.80 -24.50
CA GLY A 910 -20.56 28.56 -24.99
C GLY A 910 -19.79 29.29 -23.88
N ASP A 911 -20.43 29.52 -22.72
CA ASP A 911 -19.87 30.24 -21.58
C ASP A 911 -19.21 29.33 -20.54
N LEU A 912 -19.20 28.03 -20.81
CA LEU A 912 -18.64 27.05 -19.86
C LEU A 912 -17.10 27.01 -19.93
N HIS A 913 -16.46 27.19 -18.80
CA HIS A 913 -15.02 27.00 -18.61
C HIS A 913 -14.69 25.59 -18.16
N THR A 914 -13.48 25.12 -18.44
CA THR A 914 -12.99 23.80 -18.05
C THR A 914 -12.08 23.87 -16.83
N PHE A 915 -12.39 23.11 -15.79
CA PHE A 915 -11.69 23.04 -14.52
C PHE A 915 -11.12 21.64 -14.29
N ASN A 916 -9.84 21.56 -13.94
CA ASN A 916 -9.14 20.29 -13.79
C ASN A 916 -9.43 19.63 -12.44
N LYS A 917 -9.68 18.32 -12.47
CA LYS A 917 -9.78 17.47 -11.26
C LYS A 917 -8.51 16.68 -10.98
N ILE A 918 -7.54 16.69 -11.88
CA ILE A 918 -6.28 15.96 -11.80
C ILE A 918 -5.16 16.97 -11.59
N PRO A 919 -4.22 16.74 -10.64
CA PRO A 919 -3.08 17.62 -10.47
C PRO A 919 -2.22 17.67 -11.73
N LYS A 920 -1.80 18.88 -12.16
CA LYS A 920 -0.88 19.04 -13.28
C LYS A 920 0.55 18.65 -12.90
N TRP A 921 0.93 18.87 -11.65
CA TRP A 921 2.24 18.50 -11.15
C TRP A 921 2.22 18.17 -9.66
N THR A 922 3.15 17.31 -9.27
CA THR A 922 3.42 16.92 -7.90
C THR A 922 4.89 17.09 -7.59
N ALA A 923 5.24 17.39 -6.35
CA ALA A 923 6.62 17.44 -5.93
C ALA A 923 6.77 16.98 -4.48
N GLY A 924 7.93 16.43 -4.16
CA GLY A 924 8.33 16.06 -2.82
C GLY A 924 9.73 16.60 -2.51
N LEU A 925 9.91 17.13 -1.30
CA LEU A 925 11.19 17.56 -0.77
C LEU A 925 11.42 16.91 0.58
N SER A 926 12.48 16.10 0.68
CA SER A 926 12.93 15.51 1.93
C SER A 926 14.26 16.15 2.31
N THR A 927 14.43 16.56 3.56
CA THR A 927 15.72 17.03 4.07
C THR A 927 16.00 16.38 5.40
N GLY A 928 17.20 15.80 5.52
CA GLY A 928 17.69 15.09 6.70
C GLY A 928 18.93 15.73 7.29
N PHE A 929 18.92 16.00 8.58
CA PHE A 929 20.03 16.50 9.35
C PHE A 929 20.43 15.45 10.36
N TYR A 930 21.66 14.99 10.27
CA TYR A 930 22.24 13.97 11.15
C TYR A 930 23.42 14.60 11.89
N TYR A 931 23.33 14.69 13.22
CA TYR A 931 24.40 15.23 14.05
C TYR A 931 24.66 14.27 15.21
N LYS A 932 25.80 13.56 15.16
CA LYS A 932 26.17 12.51 16.13
C LYS A 932 25.02 11.48 16.27
N ASN A 933 24.35 11.46 17.44
CA ASN A 933 23.26 10.53 17.75
C ASN A 933 21.88 11.13 17.51
N PHE A 934 21.78 12.35 16.96
CA PHE A 934 20.51 13.02 16.68
C PHE A 934 20.26 13.01 15.18
N ASP A 935 19.05 12.70 14.78
CA ASP A 935 18.58 12.86 13.42
C ASP A 935 17.26 13.65 13.41
N LEU A 936 17.14 14.51 12.40
CA LEU A 936 15.94 15.27 12.10
C LEU A 936 15.64 15.10 10.62
N ASN A 937 14.49 14.50 10.29
CA ASN A 937 14.03 14.39 8.92
C ASN A 937 12.78 15.23 8.73
N VAL A 938 12.79 16.12 7.75
CA VAL A 938 11.68 16.99 7.40
C VAL A 938 11.26 16.67 5.97
N TYR A 939 9.95 16.47 5.78
CA TYR A 939 9.42 16.06 4.49
C TYR A 939 8.25 16.93 4.06
N PHE A 940 8.33 17.51 2.85
CA PHE A 940 7.27 18.29 2.22
C PHE A 940 6.72 17.57 0.99
N TYR A 941 5.41 17.59 0.85
CA TYR A 941 4.72 17.08 -0.34
C TYR A 941 3.71 18.09 -0.86
N THR A 942 3.60 18.18 -2.17
CA THR A 942 2.65 19.09 -2.82
C THR A 942 1.98 18.46 -4.03
N ARG A 943 0.69 18.79 -4.22
CA ARG A 943 -0.11 18.56 -5.42
C ARG A 943 -0.67 19.90 -5.87
N GLN A 944 -0.58 20.20 -7.18
CA GLN A 944 -0.85 21.56 -7.66
C GLN A 944 -1.69 21.59 -8.94
N LYS A 945 -2.45 22.68 -9.07
CA LYS A 945 -3.27 23.01 -10.23
C LYS A 945 -4.39 22.00 -10.49
N TYR A 946 -5.15 21.68 -9.44
CA TYR A 946 -6.36 20.85 -9.52
C TYR A 946 -7.37 21.30 -8.47
N GLY A 947 -8.62 20.93 -8.66
CA GLY A 947 -9.66 21.25 -7.69
C GLY A 947 -10.83 20.26 -7.78
N GLN A 948 -11.83 20.53 -6.96
CA GLN A 948 -13.04 19.73 -6.90
C GLN A 948 -14.24 20.59 -6.50
N LEU A 949 -15.44 20.20 -6.92
CA LEU A 949 -16.68 20.72 -6.36
C LEU A 949 -16.81 20.24 -4.92
N LEU A 950 -17.02 21.16 -3.99
CA LEU A 950 -17.31 20.82 -2.60
C LEU A 950 -18.80 20.56 -2.43
N GLY A 951 -19.17 19.35 -1.98
CA GLY A 951 -20.54 18.94 -1.79
C GLY A 951 -21.34 19.89 -0.87
N VAL A 952 -20.70 20.40 0.17
CA VAL A 952 -21.30 21.42 1.09
C VAL A 952 -21.72 22.71 0.37
N LEU A 953 -21.13 22.99 -0.79
CA LEU A 953 -21.44 24.17 -1.60
C LEU A 953 -22.31 23.86 -2.83
N THR A 954 -22.38 22.61 -3.28
CA THR A 954 -23.16 22.21 -4.45
C THR A 954 -24.59 21.86 -4.12
N ASP A 955 -24.79 20.97 -3.15
CA ASP A 955 -26.11 20.45 -2.83
C ASP A 955 -27.02 21.50 -2.20
N GLU A 956 -26.42 22.45 -1.49
CA GLU A 956 -27.14 23.42 -0.66
C GLU A 956 -26.76 24.88 -0.97
N ALA A 957 -26.08 25.11 -2.11
CA ALA A 957 -25.54 26.40 -2.49
C ALA A 957 -26.62 27.50 -2.53
N GLY A 958 -26.51 28.49 -1.66
CA GLY A 958 -27.46 29.62 -1.56
C GLY A 958 -28.81 29.27 -0.94
N SER A 959 -29.04 28.04 -0.45
CA SER A 959 -30.26 27.64 0.24
C SER A 959 -30.19 27.94 1.75
N THR A 960 -31.31 28.36 2.36
CA THR A 960 -31.42 28.55 3.81
C THR A 960 -31.83 27.29 4.56
N ARG A 961 -31.83 26.14 3.87
CA ARG A 961 -32.14 24.83 4.46
C ARG A 961 -31.11 24.38 5.48
N TYR A 962 -29.85 24.71 5.19
CA TYR A 962 -28.67 24.31 5.96
C TYR A 962 -27.76 25.50 6.25
N ASN A 963 -26.82 25.30 7.19
CA ASN A 963 -25.78 26.29 7.42
C ASN A 963 -24.87 26.42 6.18
N HIS A 964 -24.22 27.56 6.07
CA HIS A 964 -23.32 27.90 4.95
C HIS A 964 -21.95 28.33 5.48
N LEU A 965 -20.94 28.34 4.60
CA LEU A 965 -19.66 28.93 4.93
C LEU A 965 -19.84 30.39 5.37
N ASP A 966 -19.06 30.84 6.33
CA ASP A 966 -19.06 32.21 6.81
C ASP A 966 -18.50 33.13 5.74
N VAL A 967 -19.36 33.53 4.78
CA VAL A 967 -19.07 34.45 3.67
C VAL A 967 -19.94 35.68 3.80
N ASP A 968 -19.46 36.78 3.22
CA ASP A 968 -20.22 37.98 3.07
C ASP A 968 -21.23 37.82 1.93
N PHE A 969 -22.52 37.94 2.22
CA PHE A 969 -23.58 37.76 1.24
C PHE A 969 -24.29 39.07 0.87
N TRP A 970 -24.84 39.08 -0.32
CA TRP A 970 -25.53 40.23 -0.83
C TRP A 970 -26.84 40.55 -0.12
N THR A 971 -27.03 41.80 0.26
CA THR A 971 -28.33 42.35 0.71
C THR A 971 -28.54 43.71 0.04
N PRO A 972 -29.73 44.29 0.06
CA PRO A 972 -29.97 45.66 -0.44
C PRO A 972 -29.06 46.71 0.16
N ASP A 973 -28.66 46.53 1.42
CA ASP A 973 -27.81 47.47 2.15
C ASP A 973 -26.31 47.07 2.16
N ASN A 974 -26.01 45.85 1.70
CA ASN A 974 -24.67 45.30 1.60
C ASN A 974 -24.41 44.76 0.18
N PRO A 975 -23.90 45.55 -0.78
CA PRO A 975 -23.70 45.14 -2.16
C PRO A 975 -22.49 44.20 -2.35
N SER A 976 -22.46 43.08 -1.64
CA SER A 976 -21.39 42.09 -1.73
C SER A 976 -21.39 41.34 -3.06
N ASN A 977 -20.20 41.03 -3.56
CA ASN A 977 -19.99 40.13 -4.70
C ASN A 977 -19.53 38.73 -4.29
N ALA A 978 -19.35 38.48 -3.00
CA ALA A 978 -18.80 37.23 -2.52
C ALA A 978 -19.81 36.06 -2.58
N CYS A 979 -21.09 36.33 -2.21
CA CYS A 979 -22.15 35.35 -2.24
C CYS A 979 -23.48 36.03 -2.65
N PRO A 980 -24.30 35.42 -3.50
CA PRO A 980 -25.62 35.94 -3.88
C PRO A 980 -26.57 35.97 -2.69
N LYS A 981 -27.75 36.59 -2.89
CA LYS A 981 -28.86 36.51 -1.96
C LYS A 981 -29.29 35.05 -1.77
N PRO A 982 -29.62 34.61 -0.54
CA PRO A 982 -30.03 33.23 -0.30
C PRO A 982 -31.39 32.88 -0.90
N ALA A 983 -31.59 31.60 -1.21
CA ALA A 983 -32.89 31.01 -1.61
C ALA A 983 -33.56 30.30 -0.44
N ILE A 984 -34.90 30.20 -0.46
CA ILE A 984 -35.66 29.60 0.66
C ILE A 984 -35.41 28.09 0.78
N THR A 985 -35.52 27.36 -0.33
CA THR A 985 -35.55 25.89 -0.30
C THR A 985 -34.60 25.23 -1.26
N ASN A 986 -34.40 25.75 -2.45
CA ASN A 986 -33.61 25.14 -3.50
C ASN A 986 -32.35 25.97 -3.76
N PRO A 987 -31.21 25.29 -4.03
CA PRO A 987 -30.00 25.98 -4.46
C PRO A 987 -30.27 26.74 -5.75
N GLN A 988 -29.58 27.87 -5.93
CA GLN A 988 -29.66 28.63 -7.19
C GLN A 988 -28.93 27.86 -8.29
N GLU A 989 -29.63 27.49 -9.36
CA GLU A 989 -29.11 26.66 -10.44
C GLU A 989 -27.80 27.16 -11.02
N LEU A 990 -27.68 28.47 -11.32
CA LEU A 990 -26.45 29.04 -11.82
C LEU A 990 -25.31 29.01 -10.80
N LEU A 991 -25.59 29.12 -9.54
CA LEU A 991 -24.58 29.06 -8.51
C LEU A 991 -24.01 27.63 -8.38
N VAL A 992 -24.90 26.62 -8.42
CA VAL A 992 -24.51 25.20 -8.39
C VAL A 992 -23.70 24.80 -9.64
N SER A 993 -24.09 25.31 -10.80
CA SER A 993 -23.43 25.02 -12.08
C SER A 993 -22.24 25.94 -12.40
N SER A 994 -21.82 26.79 -11.44
CA SER A 994 -20.67 27.68 -11.57
C SER A 994 -19.47 27.21 -10.75
N ASP A 995 -18.33 27.85 -10.98
CA ASP A 995 -17.09 27.63 -10.21
C ASP A 995 -17.16 28.20 -8.78
N TYR A 996 -18.30 28.75 -8.37
CA TYR A 996 -18.53 29.17 -6.99
C TYR A 996 -18.29 28.02 -6.00
N ALA A 997 -18.74 26.83 -6.34
CA ALA A 997 -18.54 25.63 -5.50
C ALA A 997 -17.22 24.89 -5.80
N TYR A 998 -16.51 25.26 -6.86
CA TYR A 998 -15.20 24.67 -7.16
C TYR A 998 -14.12 25.31 -6.30
N ARG A 999 -13.35 24.47 -5.64
CA ARG A 999 -12.22 24.90 -4.81
C ARG A 999 -10.93 24.33 -5.34
N ASP A 1000 -9.91 25.20 -5.45
CA ASP A 1000 -8.54 24.78 -5.69
C ASP A 1000 -8.05 23.98 -4.46
N LEU A 1001 -7.70 22.72 -4.69
CA LEU A 1001 -7.19 21.80 -3.68
C LEU A 1001 -5.66 21.72 -3.69
N SER A 1002 -4.98 22.64 -4.36
CA SER A 1002 -3.52 22.75 -4.33
C SER A 1002 -3.05 22.97 -2.89
N PHE A 1003 -2.06 22.19 -2.46
CA PHE A 1003 -1.53 22.30 -1.12
C PHE A 1003 -0.02 22.04 -1.06
N ILE A 1004 0.60 22.49 0.01
CA ILE A 1004 1.92 22.07 0.47
C ILE A 1004 1.72 21.52 1.89
N ARG A 1005 2.16 20.31 2.13
CA ARG A 1005 2.02 19.62 3.41
C ARG A 1005 3.38 19.22 3.94
N LEU A 1006 3.60 19.49 5.23
CA LEU A 1006 4.71 19.02 6.03
C LEU A 1006 4.40 17.63 6.60
#